data_1678cb8f829f9d4042d1d836ac222adb
#
_entry.id   1678cb8f829f9d4042d1d836ac222adb
#
_cell.length_a   1.000
_cell.length_b   1.000
_cell.length_c   1.000
_cell.angle_alpha   90.00
_cell.angle_beta   90.00
_cell.angle_gamma   90.00
#
_symmetry.space_group_name_H-M   'P 1'
#
loop_
_entity.id
_entity.type
_entity.pdbx_description
1 polymer ?
#
loop_
_entity_poly.entity_id
_entity_poly.type
_entity_poly.pdbx_seq_one_letter_code
_entity_poly.pdbx_strand_id
1 'polypeptide(L)'
;MKSWLEIHKVSTWRERVCPSVLWEFDPVSGVNTAKVYADGSRISYDYTDNGQRTRTTWACGAWKQHAYNDRNLVSGTTYSGTFTPSVAYSYDDSDKLASATLSDGTSYAYTYDDSLLCTNEAMTIAEDNFTVMRTYDSFQRNEETAVVITNIRHATKTRLYDSENRVCGYALTNSFGRGVNVTIAYDGSYLTNMVYALPNGNQFTVNLTRKASRKELVTLRDYSYGAQSAYWYSTDYDLIGRPTNATDSVSLMREWLYNNRSELAPATIGMNQYGYKYDTIGNRLWSADNIITNSYSANSLNQYTTVGRAAPSAPQTLLLHDADGNMTRDGTYAYSYDAENRLRSVIPRTLTNGAIRVLNAYDHRNRRIRKIVQRLYSTSAPPPAPPTGTDEWLTLETHTFVWDGNNIVLEKILFADGTIRTIENFWGLDKSGTEQGAGGVGGLLAVSLDGVFYIPCYDHNGNIVFYISETGATAAQYTYDPYGDIIESSGLLADVFSFGFSTKYHDREIGMIGYKRRFYRPDLGRWLNRDPIEEEGGMNVYGFCGNDPIGQIDLLGMEVRSALAPTKCSEKDIDAEARKILVTAVALTQQGRPQLEHYGNLCCACKGGKYEVSVTGPIPGKIIVSYSRYGGHLSKQETPASFPDDPKIQCPKGSQRVGYYHTHISGRSFSENDLDVLEARDHRYYVSQDGKRIEKAIPQRAYNSIPNVIVPGGLPVRPVVVNLK
;
A
#
# COMPACT_ATOMS: atom_id res chain seq x y z
N MET A 1 36.14 -29.88 7.55
CA MET A 1 35.29 -30.40 6.46
C MET A 1 34.09 -29.47 6.34
N LYS A 2 34.09 -28.64 5.30
CA LYS A 2 33.01 -27.68 5.02
C LYS A 2 31.90 -28.46 4.32
N SER A 3 30.76 -28.69 4.98
CA SER A 3 29.54 -29.15 4.33
C SER A 3 28.65 -27.92 4.06
N TRP A 4 28.62 -27.51 2.84
CA TRP A 4 27.65 -26.54 2.32
C TRP A 4 26.29 -27.22 2.25
N LEU A 5 25.38 -26.90 3.16
CA LEU A 5 23.98 -27.24 2.94
C LEU A 5 23.38 -26.12 2.07
N GLU A 6 23.42 -26.35 0.76
CA GLU A 6 22.60 -25.63 -0.18
C GLU A 6 21.14 -26.05 0.05
N ILE A 7 20.38 -25.26 0.80
CA ILE A 7 18.93 -25.40 0.81
C ILE A 7 18.41 -24.68 -0.44
N HIS A 8 18.37 -25.43 -1.52
CA HIS A 8 17.64 -25.05 -2.73
C HIS A 8 16.14 -25.20 -2.44
N LYS A 9 15.49 -24.16 -1.90
CA LYS A 9 14.04 -24.05 -2.03
C LYS A 9 13.71 -23.62 -3.45
N VAL A 10 13.64 -24.56 -4.32
CA VAL A 10 13.17 -24.37 -5.68
C VAL A 10 11.75 -24.82 -5.76
N SER A 11 10.82 -23.89 -5.73
CA SER A 11 9.53 -24.14 -6.36
C SER A 11 9.76 -24.39 -7.86
N THR A 12 9.01 -25.29 -8.45
CA THR A 12 9.06 -25.75 -9.84
C THR A 12 8.72 -24.70 -10.91
N TRP A 13 8.96 -23.40 -10.64
CA TRP A 13 8.87 -22.27 -11.56
C TRP A 13 10.22 -21.83 -12.09
N ARG A 14 11.22 -22.74 -12.06
CA ARG A 14 12.52 -22.54 -12.64
C ARG A 14 12.51 -22.80 -14.13
N GLU A 15 12.00 -21.90 -14.88
CA GLU A 15 12.49 -21.65 -16.26
C GLU A 15 11.83 -20.42 -16.83
N ARG A 16 12.14 -19.21 -16.30
CA ARG A 16 12.20 -17.94 -17.03
C ARG A 16 12.42 -16.76 -16.08
N VAL A 17 13.69 -16.33 -15.99
CA VAL A 17 14.08 -14.95 -15.67
C VAL A 17 13.49 -14.37 -14.39
N CYS A 18 13.83 -14.98 -13.25
CA CYS A 18 13.94 -14.24 -12.00
C CYS A 18 15.43 -14.04 -11.71
N PRO A 19 15.89 -12.83 -11.35
CA PRO A 19 17.21 -12.67 -10.80
C PRO A 19 17.28 -13.54 -9.54
N SER A 20 18.24 -14.44 -9.48
CA SER A 20 18.41 -15.33 -8.34
C SER A 20 18.83 -14.49 -7.14
N VAL A 21 17.94 -14.35 -6.17
CA VAL A 21 18.27 -13.79 -4.85
C VAL A 21 18.74 -14.96 -4.00
N LEU A 22 19.92 -14.82 -3.39
CA LEU A 22 20.48 -15.79 -2.47
C LEU A 22 20.36 -15.26 -1.05
N TRP A 23 19.80 -16.06 -0.15
CA TRP A 23 19.78 -15.80 1.28
C TRP A 23 20.86 -16.61 1.98
N GLU A 24 21.66 -15.94 2.80
CA GLU A 24 22.70 -16.57 3.61
C GLU A 24 22.26 -16.63 5.06
N PHE A 25 22.52 -17.75 5.69
CA PHE A 25 22.13 -18.02 7.08
C PHE A 25 23.36 -18.42 7.89
N ASP A 26 23.41 -18.03 9.14
CA ASP A 26 24.36 -18.55 10.11
C ASP A 26 24.07 -20.05 10.35
N PRO A 27 25.06 -20.95 10.18
CA PRO A 27 24.84 -22.39 10.25
C PRO A 27 24.55 -22.90 11.67
N VAL A 28 24.80 -22.10 12.70
CA VAL A 28 24.60 -22.49 14.10
C VAL A 28 23.27 -21.98 14.64
N SER A 29 23.02 -20.68 14.46
CA SER A 29 21.80 -20.04 14.98
C SER A 29 20.63 -20.07 14.01
N GLY A 30 20.90 -20.31 12.71
CA GLY A 30 19.88 -20.27 11.66
C GLY A 30 19.35 -18.87 11.31
N VAL A 31 19.92 -17.81 11.88
CA VAL A 31 19.50 -16.44 11.56
C VAL A 31 20.02 -16.05 10.18
N ASN A 32 19.23 -15.23 9.47
CA ASN A 32 19.59 -14.71 8.17
C ASN A 32 20.69 -13.65 8.29
N THR A 33 21.85 -13.89 7.75
CA THR A 33 23.02 -12.99 7.81
C THR A 33 23.17 -12.09 6.59
N ALA A 34 22.61 -12.48 5.46
CA ALA A 34 22.64 -11.64 4.28
C ALA A 34 21.61 -12.00 3.22
N LYS A 35 21.31 -11.01 2.38
CA LYS A 35 20.62 -11.16 1.09
C LYS A 35 21.57 -10.70 -0.02
N VAL A 36 21.78 -11.54 -1.02
CA VAL A 36 22.65 -11.26 -2.17
C VAL A 36 21.79 -11.22 -3.43
N TYR A 37 21.91 -10.16 -4.20
CA TYR A 37 21.19 -9.97 -5.46
C TYR A 37 21.96 -10.55 -6.64
N ALA A 38 21.29 -10.65 -7.80
CA ALA A 38 21.86 -11.25 -9.02
C ALA A 38 23.12 -10.56 -9.54
N ASP A 39 23.31 -9.27 -9.26
CA ASP A 39 24.50 -8.50 -9.60
C ASP A 39 25.65 -8.63 -8.58
N GLY A 40 25.44 -9.42 -7.52
CA GLY A 40 26.39 -9.58 -6.41
C GLY A 40 26.28 -8.51 -5.33
N SER A 41 25.43 -7.50 -5.48
CA SER A 41 25.17 -6.54 -4.42
C SER A 41 24.54 -7.23 -3.21
N ARG A 42 24.88 -6.76 -1.99
CA ARG A 42 24.62 -7.49 -0.75
C ARG A 42 24.07 -6.59 0.34
N ILE A 43 23.00 -7.02 1.01
CA ILE A 43 22.55 -6.49 2.29
C ILE A 43 22.99 -7.47 3.37
N SER A 44 23.64 -7.00 4.44
CA SER A 44 24.07 -7.83 5.56
C SER A 44 23.41 -7.43 6.88
N TYR A 45 23.28 -8.41 7.77
CA TYR A 45 22.58 -8.29 9.05
C TYR A 45 23.45 -8.83 10.17
N ASP A 46 23.58 -8.04 11.26
CA ASP A 46 24.23 -8.46 12.49
C ASP A 46 23.18 -8.59 13.60
N TYR A 47 23.46 -9.49 14.55
CA TYR A 47 22.52 -9.82 15.62
C TYR A 47 23.23 -9.86 16.98
N THR A 48 22.45 -9.68 18.06
CA THR A 48 22.87 -10.03 19.41
C THR A 48 22.89 -11.56 19.58
N ASP A 49 23.49 -12.03 20.65
CA ASP A 49 23.43 -13.46 21.04
C ASP A 49 22.00 -13.96 21.26
N ASN A 50 21.06 -13.07 21.57
CA ASN A 50 19.64 -13.36 21.75
C ASN A 50 18.84 -13.31 20.43
N GLY A 51 19.51 -13.12 19.29
CA GLY A 51 18.87 -13.12 17.96
C GLY A 51 18.19 -11.80 17.58
N GLN A 52 18.40 -10.71 18.32
CA GLN A 52 17.90 -9.39 17.95
C GLN A 52 18.82 -8.76 16.91
N ARG A 53 18.22 -8.20 15.83
CA ARG A 53 19.00 -7.53 14.78
C ARG A 53 19.62 -6.23 15.30
N THR A 54 20.94 -6.19 15.42
CA THR A 54 21.69 -5.00 15.87
C THR A 54 22.04 -4.08 14.71
N ARG A 55 22.34 -4.63 13.52
CA ARG A 55 22.77 -3.81 12.39
C ARG A 55 22.21 -4.35 11.07
N THR A 56 21.88 -3.43 10.19
CA THR A 56 21.61 -3.69 8.77
C THR A 56 22.57 -2.82 7.98
N THR A 57 23.38 -3.43 7.09
CA THR A 57 24.25 -2.72 6.16
C THR A 57 23.77 -2.96 4.75
N TRP A 58 23.39 -1.88 4.05
CA TRP A 58 22.92 -1.92 2.69
C TRP A 58 24.05 -2.11 1.69
N ALA A 59 23.72 -2.43 0.44
CA ALA A 59 24.71 -2.70 -0.59
C ALA A 59 25.56 -1.47 -0.97
N CYS A 60 25.02 -0.26 -0.83
CA CYS A 60 25.79 0.99 -1.00
C CYS A 60 26.77 1.26 0.15
N GLY A 61 26.80 0.43 1.20
CA GLY A 61 27.63 0.59 2.39
C GLY A 61 26.99 1.46 3.49
N ALA A 62 25.85 2.08 3.24
CA ALA A 62 25.09 2.74 4.31
C ALA A 62 24.61 1.71 5.32
N TRP A 63 24.45 2.12 6.56
CA TRP A 63 23.98 1.21 7.61
C TRP A 63 23.09 1.90 8.63
N LYS A 64 22.24 1.10 9.30
CA LYS A 64 21.54 1.43 10.54
C LYS A 64 21.88 0.44 11.63
N GLN A 65 21.99 0.93 12.85
CA GLN A 65 22.29 0.14 14.02
C GLN A 65 21.30 0.44 15.14
N HIS A 66 20.78 -0.61 15.76
CA HIS A 66 19.89 -0.54 16.91
C HIS A 66 20.62 -0.82 18.21
N ALA A 67 20.31 -0.02 19.23
CA ALA A 67 20.61 -0.32 20.62
C ALA A 67 19.33 -0.79 21.32
N TYR A 68 19.48 -1.67 22.30
CA TYR A 68 18.36 -2.21 23.08
C TYR A 68 18.54 -1.92 24.56
N ASN A 69 17.45 -1.73 25.29
CA ASN A 69 17.45 -1.62 26.74
C ASN A 69 17.32 -2.99 27.42
N ASP A 70 17.35 -3.02 28.76
CA ASP A 70 17.24 -4.25 29.55
C ASP A 70 15.90 -5.00 29.38
N ARG A 71 14.87 -4.32 28.86
CA ARG A 71 13.56 -4.92 28.51
C ARG A 71 13.50 -5.42 27.05
N ASN A 72 14.64 -5.45 26.35
CA ASN A 72 14.77 -5.83 24.94
C ASN A 72 14.00 -4.93 23.96
N LEU A 73 13.68 -3.69 24.34
CA LEU A 73 13.09 -2.69 23.46
C LEU A 73 14.20 -1.85 22.81
N VAL A 74 13.97 -1.40 21.57
CA VAL A 74 14.95 -0.53 20.87
C VAL A 74 15.06 0.80 21.59
N SER A 75 16.19 1.05 22.26
CA SER A 75 16.48 2.31 22.97
C SER A 75 17.08 3.38 22.08
N GLY A 76 17.65 2.98 20.93
CA GLY A 76 18.21 3.93 19.97
C GLY A 76 18.43 3.31 18.61
N THR A 77 18.44 4.18 17.59
CA THR A 77 18.82 3.83 16.23
C THR A 77 19.80 4.87 15.72
N THR A 78 20.97 4.42 15.28
CA THR A 78 22.00 5.27 14.67
C THR A 78 22.21 4.87 13.21
N TYR A 79 22.70 5.81 12.42
CA TYR A 79 22.87 5.63 10.98
C TYR A 79 24.26 6.04 10.52
N SER A 80 24.71 5.46 9.41
CA SER A 80 25.90 5.92 8.72
C SER A 80 25.69 7.31 8.12
N GLY A 81 26.72 8.15 8.21
CA GLY A 81 26.68 9.50 7.66
C GLY A 81 25.86 10.48 8.52
N THR A 82 25.78 11.72 8.03
CA THR A 82 25.17 12.85 8.77
C THR A 82 23.75 13.20 8.31
N PHE A 83 23.26 12.52 7.31
CA PHE A 83 22.02 12.92 6.62
C PHE A 83 20.75 12.29 7.18
N THR A 84 20.87 11.16 7.86
CA THR A 84 19.78 10.49 8.55
C THR A 84 19.91 10.76 10.03
N PRO A 85 18.98 11.49 10.67
CA PRO A 85 19.11 11.76 12.10
C PRO A 85 19.02 10.46 12.90
N SER A 86 19.92 10.28 13.85
CA SER A 86 19.83 9.21 14.85
C SER A 86 18.61 9.45 15.73
N VAL A 87 18.06 8.39 16.31
CA VAL A 87 16.85 8.44 17.14
C VAL A 87 17.13 7.80 18.49
N ALA A 88 16.77 8.48 19.57
CA ALA A 88 16.71 7.93 20.92
C ALA A 88 15.25 7.69 21.31
N TYR A 89 14.93 6.54 21.90
CA TYR A 89 13.60 6.15 22.31
C TYR A 89 13.51 5.98 23.82
N SER A 90 12.39 6.40 24.42
CA SER A 90 12.02 6.02 25.79
C SER A 90 10.65 5.34 25.81
N TYR A 91 10.42 4.55 26.83
CA TYR A 91 9.20 3.76 27.01
C TYR A 91 8.65 3.98 28.41
N ASP A 92 7.33 3.92 28.54
CA ASP A 92 6.65 3.90 29.83
C ASP A 92 6.77 2.51 30.53
N ASP A 93 6.15 2.39 31.68
CA ASP A 93 6.15 1.14 32.47
C ASP A 93 5.34 0.02 31.80
N SER A 94 4.49 0.35 30.81
CA SER A 94 3.70 -0.60 30.02
C SER A 94 4.34 -0.97 28.69
N ASP A 95 5.65 -0.66 28.50
CA ASP A 95 6.41 -0.88 27.26
C ASP A 95 5.87 -0.12 26.02
N LYS A 96 5.07 0.93 26.24
CA LYS A 96 4.63 1.82 25.17
C LYS A 96 5.67 2.90 24.92
N LEU A 97 5.82 3.30 23.65
CA LEU A 97 6.73 4.37 23.26
C LEU A 97 6.31 5.70 23.91
N ALA A 98 7.08 6.19 24.86
CA ALA A 98 6.82 7.46 25.54
C ALA A 98 7.44 8.65 24.79
N SER A 99 8.65 8.47 24.20
CA SER A 99 9.26 9.51 23.40
C SER A 99 10.15 8.96 22.29
N ALA A 100 10.36 9.79 21.25
CA ALA A 100 11.39 9.60 20.23
C ALA A 100 12.04 10.94 19.94
N THR A 101 13.36 11.04 20.15
CA THR A 101 14.14 12.26 19.94
C THR A 101 15.15 12.03 18.83
N LEU A 102 15.07 12.84 17.79
CA LEU A 102 15.96 12.80 16.63
C LEU A 102 17.14 13.75 16.87
N SER A 103 18.31 13.40 16.35
CA SER A 103 19.53 14.21 16.51
C SER A 103 19.51 15.55 15.78
N ASP A 104 18.51 15.79 14.92
CA ASP A 104 18.27 17.10 14.27
C ASP A 104 17.41 18.06 15.12
N GLY A 105 17.07 17.65 16.35
CA GLY A 105 16.24 18.43 17.27
C GLY A 105 14.74 18.16 17.18
N THR A 106 14.28 17.39 16.18
CA THR A 106 12.89 16.95 16.12
C THR A 106 12.60 15.96 17.25
N SER A 107 11.50 16.14 17.96
CA SER A 107 11.11 15.23 19.03
C SER A 107 9.63 14.88 19.01
N TYR A 108 9.31 13.72 19.56
CA TYR A 108 7.96 13.20 19.73
C TYR A 108 7.72 12.82 21.18
N ALA A 109 6.53 13.10 21.68
CA ALA A 109 6.06 12.62 22.98
C ALA A 109 4.68 11.98 22.81
N TYR A 110 4.46 10.86 23.50
CA TYR A 110 3.24 10.08 23.42
C TYR A 110 2.64 9.94 24.80
N THR A 111 1.32 10.05 24.89
CA THR A 111 0.56 9.69 26.10
C THR A 111 -0.53 8.70 25.76
N TYR A 112 -0.89 7.88 26.74
CA TYR A 112 -1.85 6.80 26.58
C TYR A 112 -2.88 6.90 27.71
N ASP A 113 -4.09 6.37 27.46
CA ASP A 113 -5.10 6.16 28.49
C ASP A 113 -4.87 4.82 29.24
N ASP A 114 -5.72 4.52 30.21
CA ASP A 114 -5.67 3.28 30.99
C ASP A 114 -5.90 2.01 30.15
N SER A 115 -6.47 2.17 28.94
CA SER A 115 -6.65 1.10 27.96
C SER A 115 -5.46 0.95 27.00
N LEU A 116 -4.38 1.70 27.24
CA LEU A 116 -3.16 1.76 26.42
C LEU A 116 -3.39 2.29 24.99
N LEU A 117 -4.45 3.06 24.76
CA LEU A 117 -4.73 3.76 23.52
C LEU A 117 -4.01 5.12 23.52
N CYS A 118 -3.38 5.46 22.39
CA CYS A 118 -2.61 6.71 22.27
C CYS A 118 -3.53 7.92 22.23
N THR A 119 -3.57 8.70 23.30
CA THR A 119 -4.39 9.91 23.43
C THR A 119 -3.72 11.14 22.85
N ASN A 120 -2.38 11.26 22.96
CA ASN A 120 -1.65 12.36 22.35
C ASN A 120 -0.39 11.85 21.63
N GLU A 121 -0.14 12.45 20.49
CA GLU A 121 1.11 12.37 19.74
C GLU A 121 1.57 13.80 19.49
N ALA A 122 2.50 14.28 20.31
CA ALA A 122 3.07 15.61 20.20
C ALA A 122 4.38 15.54 19.39
N MET A 123 4.55 16.44 18.44
CA MET A 123 5.75 16.63 17.62
C MET A 123 6.29 18.04 17.83
N THR A 124 7.55 18.15 18.22
CA THR A 124 8.27 19.42 18.22
C THR A 124 9.28 19.42 17.07
N ILE A 125 9.22 20.43 16.21
CA ILE A 125 10.12 20.60 15.08
C ILE A 125 10.46 22.08 14.93
N ALA A 126 11.74 22.44 15.00
CA ALA A 126 12.20 23.81 15.16
C ALA A 126 11.52 24.48 16.38
N GLU A 127 10.79 25.57 16.20
CA GLU A 127 10.07 26.29 17.26
C GLU A 127 8.59 25.90 17.37
N ASP A 128 8.10 25.06 16.48
CA ASP A 128 6.69 24.66 16.42
C ASP A 128 6.42 23.40 17.24
N ASN A 129 5.30 23.44 17.95
CA ASN A 129 4.74 22.27 18.66
C ASN A 129 3.40 21.89 18.05
N PHE A 130 3.32 20.70 17.51
CA PHE A 130 2.12 20.11 16.95
C PHE A 130 1.67 18.94 17.82
N THR A 131 0.37 18.84 18.12
CA THR A 131 -0.18 17.72 18.86
C THR A 131 -1.39 17.16 18.14
N VAL A 132 -1.42 15.87 17.91
CA VAL A 132 -2.60 15.12 17.50
C VAL A 132 -3.21 14.51 18.76
N MET A 133 -4.35 15.04 19.18
CA MET A 133 -5.09 14.59 20.36
C MET A 133 -6.19 13.63 19.90
N ARG A 134 -6.42 12.56 20.68
CA ARG A 134 -7.48 11.58 20.41
C ARG A 134 -8.25 11.29 21.68
N THR A 135 -9.57 11.20 21.55
CA THR A 135 -10.44 10.66 22.58
C THR A 135 -11.10 9.38 22.10
N TYR A 136 -11.48 8.54 23.03
CA TYR A 136 -12.08 7.24 22.75
C TYR A 136 -13.37 7.09 23.52
N ASP A 137 -14.37 6.46 22.90
CA ASP A 137 -15.62 6.15 23.55
C ASP A 137 -15.51 4.90 24.47
N SER A 138 -16.59 4.55 25.15
CA SER A 138 -16.65 3.39 26.04
C SER A 138 -16.40 2.03 25.35
N PHE A 139 -16.44 1.99 24.02
CA PHE A 139 -16.11 0.82 23.20
C PHE A 139 -14.67 0.86 22.66
N GLN A 140 -13.84 1.80 23.15
CA GLN A 140 -12.45 2.01 22.70
C GLN A 140 -12.33 2.42 21.22
N ARG A 141 -13.41 2.99 20.63
CA ARG A 141 -13.38 3.53 19.28
C ARG A 141 -12.94 4.99 19.34
N ASN A 142 -12.14 5.42 18.34
CA ASN A 142 -11.73 6.83 18.26
C ASN A 142 -12.96 7.71 18.01
N GLU A 143 -13.31 8.53 19.00
CA GLU A 143 -14.46 9.44 18.95
C GLU A 143 -14.06 10.79 18.36
N GLU A 144 -12.99 11.40 18.87
CA GLU A 144 -12.50 12.69 18.37
C GLU A 144 -11.00 12.61 18.04
N THR A 145 -10.62 13.30 16.99
CA THR A 145 -9.22 13.62 16.68
C THR A 145 -9.11 15.12 16.47
N ALA A 146 -8.22 15.78 17.23
CA ALA A 146 -7.95 17.20 17.10
C ALA A 146 -6.47 17.44 16.81
N VAL A 147 -6.16 18.43 15.97
CA VAL A 147 -4.82 18.93 15.71
C VAL A 147 -4.64 20.27 16.42
N VAL A 148 -3.58 20.36 17.21
CA VAL A 148 -3.26 21.56 18.00
C VAL A 148 -1.86 22.05 17.59
N ILE A 149 -1.72 23.34 17.36
CA ILE A 149 -0.42 24.01 17.11
C ILE A 149 -0.23 25.04 18.21
N THR A 150 0.87 24.91 18.97
CA THR A 150 1.23 25.87 20.04
C THR A 150 0.03 26.25 20.92
N ASN A 151 -0.73 25.23 21.40
CA ASN A 151 -1.93 25.35 22.21
C ASN A 151 -3.19 25.93 21.52
N ILE A 152 -3.16 26.18 20.23
CA ILE A 152 -4.33 26.60 19.46
C ILE A 152 -4.87 25.39 18.70
N ARG A 153 -6.16 25.08 18.91
CA ARG A 153 -6.84 23.99 18.19
C ARG A 153 -7.11 24.43 16.75
N HIS A 154 -6.63 23.65 15.82
CA HIS A 154 -6.82 23.85 14.37
C HIS A 154 -7.93 22.94 13.83
N ALA A 155 -7.60 21.74 13.40
CA ALA A 155 -8.57 20.80 12.84
C ALA A 155 -9.16 19.90 13.92
N THR A 156 -10.47 19.73 13.93
CA THR A 156 -11.16 18.76 14.79
C THR A 156 -12.08 17.89 13.96
N LYS A 157 -12.01 16.59 14.16
CA LYS A 157 -12.88 15.60 13.55
C LYS A 157 -13.49 14.72 14.62
N THR A 158 -14.82 14.79 14.79
CA THR A 158 -15.60 13.88 15.64
C THR A 158 -16.30 12.84 14.80
N ARG A 159 -16.28 11.59 15.21
CA ARG A 159 -16.90 10.45 14.53
C ARG A 159 -18.23 10.11 15.19
N LEU A 160 -19.22 9.80 14.38
CA LEU A 160 -20.52 9.29 14.82
C LEU A 160 -20.64 7.84 14.39
N TYR A 161 -21.13 7.00 15.29
CA TYR A 161 -21.28 5.57 15.04
C TYR A 161 -22.75 5.14 15.12
N ASP A 162 -23.15 4.22 14.26
CA ASP A 162 -24.47 3.60 14.30
C ASP A 162 -24.50 2.38 15.26
N SER A 163 -25.68 1.77 15.39
CA SER A 163 -25.89 0.58 16.23
C SER A 163 -25.13 -0.67 15.74
N GLU A 164 -24.64 -0.66 14.50
CA GLU A 164 -23.83 -1.73 13.90
C GLU A 164 -22.31 -1.47 14.01
N ASN A 165 -21.92 -0.45 14.81
CA ASN A 165 -20.52 -0.01 14.98
C ASN A 165 -19.85 0.53 13.71
N ARG A 166 -20.62 0.96 12.71
CA ARG A 166 -20.08 1.62 11.52
C ARG A 166 -20.05 3.12 11.76
N VAL A 167 -19.08 3.80 11.13
CA VAL A 167 -19.08 5.27 11.09
C VAL A 167 -20.26 5.74 10.26
N CYS A 168 -21.24 6.40 10.86
CA CYS A 168 -22.42 6.95 10.19
C CYS A 168 -22.35 8.46 9.97
N GLY A 169 -21.26 9.10 10.39
CA GLY A 169 -21.07 10.53 10.15
C GLY A 169 -19.82 11.10 10.79
N TYR A 170 -19.58 12.37 10.46
CA TYR A 170 -18.49 13.18 10.99
C TYR A 170 -18.95 14.59 11.31
N ALA A 171 -18.41 15.18 12.38
CA ALA A 171 -18.43 16.62 12.58
C ALA A 171 -16.99 17.13 12.39
N LEU A 172 -16.79 18.05 11.44
CA LEU A 172 -15.51 18.63 11.09
C LEU A 172 -15.52 20.09 11.51
N THR A 173 -14.47 20.56 12.19
CA THR A 173 -14.33 21.97 12.59
C THR A 173 -12.92 22.44 12.27
N ASN A 174 -12.79 23.56 11.56
CA ASN A 174 -11.52 24.17 11.20
C ASN A 174 -11.01 25.18 12.25
N SER A 175 -9.81 25.73 12.05
CA SER A 175 -9.19 26.73 12.94
C SER A 175 -9.97 28.03 13.07
N PHE A 176 -10.87 28.33 12.16
CA PHE A 176 -11.76 29.49 12.21
C PHE A 176 -13.06 29.23 12.96
N GLY A 177 -13.22 28.06 13.58
CA GLY A 177 -14.44 27.65 14.29
C GLY A 177 -15.63 27.34 13.37
N ARG A 178 -15.39 27.23 12.03
CA ARG A 178 -16.45 26.86 11.07
C ARG A 178 -16.54 25.35 10.98
N GLY A 179 -17.78 24.86 10.87
CA GLY A 179 -18.06 23.42 10.92
C GLY A 179 -18.79 22.89 9.69
N VAL A 180 -18.49 21.63 9.33
CA VAL A 180 -19.20 20.82 8.34
C VAL A 180 -19.60 19.52 9.01
N ASN A 181 -20.90 19.18 8.94
CA ASN A 181 -21.38 17.87 9.39
C ASN A 181 -21.60 16.96 8.19
N VAL A 182 -21.05 15.76 8.25
CA VAL A 182 -21.19 14.74 7.22
C VAL A 182 -22.05 13.61 7.76
N THR A 183 -23.13 13.28 7.07
CA THR A 183 -23.96 12.10 7.37
C THR A 183 -23.74 11.05 6.30
N ILE A 184 -23.63 9.78 6.70
CA ILE A 184 -23.34 8.65 5.83
C ILE A 184 -24.48 7.65 5.88
N ALA A 185 -25.00 7.25 4.72
CA ALA A 185 -26.00 6.20 4.60
C ALA A 185 -25.44 4.94 3.92
N TYR A 186 -25.99 3.79 4.30
CA TYR A 186 -25.56 2.48 3.84
C TYR A 186 -26.74 1.65 3.30
N ASP A 187 -26.45 0.80 2.31
CA ASP A 187 -27.28 -0.37 1.95
C ASP A 187 -26.50 -1.64 2.33
N GLY A 188 -26.87 -2.27 3.43
CA GLY A 188 -26.06 -3.31 4.05
C GLY A 188 -24.71 -2.76 4.50
N SER A 189 -23.61 -3.35 4.02
CA SER A 189 -22.25 -2.90 4.29
C SER A 189 -21.73 -1.84 3.32
N TYR A 190 -22.49 -1.47 2.29
CA TYR A 190 -22.05 -0.57 1.24
C TYR A 190 -22.50 0.85 1.47
N LEU A 191 -21.58 1.79 1.51
CA LEU A 191 -21.86 3.22 1.52
C LEU A 191 -22.62 3.60 0.25
N THR A 192 -23.76 4.29 0.40
CA THR A 192 -24.61 4.72 -0.75
C THR A 192 -24.69 6.22 -0.90
N ASN A 193 -24.60 6.94 0.22
CA ASN A 193 -24.76 8.39 0.20
C ASN A 193 -23.92 9.04 1.31
N MET A 194 -23.41 10.26 1.02
CA MET A 194 -22.86 11.17 2.02
C MET A 194 -23.48 12.55 1.82
N VAL A 195 -23.94 13.16 2.89
CA VAL A 195 -24.51 14.52 2.90
C VAL A 195 -23.68 15.41 3.79
N TYR A 196 -23.14 16.49 3.25
CA TYR A 196 -22.38 17.52 3.92
C TYR A 196 -23.33 18.70 4.20
N ALA A 197 -23.59 18.99 5.46
CA ALA A 197 -24.24 20.24 5.89
C ALA A 197 -23.16 21.32 6.01
N LEU A 198 -23.18 22.28 5.09
CA LEU A 198 -22.14 23.30 4.92
C LEU A 198 -22.39 24.51 5.85
N PRO A 199 -21.33 25.31 6.18
CA PRO A 199 -21.47 26.47 7.07
C PRO A 199 -22.40 27.57 6.54
N ASN A 200 -22.65 27.61 5.24
CA ASN A 200 -23.56 28.57 4.59
C ASN A 200 -25.03 28.13 4.59
N GLY A 201 -25.36 27.00 5.24
CA GLY A 201 -26.70 26.43 5.29
C GLY A 201 -27.10 25.58 4.08
N ASN A 202 -26.26 25.50 3.05
CA ASN A 202 -26.48 24.61 1.90
C ASN A 202 -25.99 23.17 2.20
N GLN A 203 -26.35 22.26 1.33
CA GLN A 203 -25.91 20.88 1.38
C GLN A 203 -25.08 20.53 0.14
N PHE A 204 -24.03 19.74 0.36
CA PHE A 204 -23.33 19.05 -0.71
C PHE A 204 -23.56 17.55 -0.52
N THR A 205 -23.98 16.87 -1.59
CA THR A 205 -24.39 15.47 -1.52
C THR A 205 -23.57 14.63 -2.48
N VAL A 206 -23.14 13.46 -2.03
CA VAL A 206 -22.46 12.44 -2.84
C VAL A 206 -23.34 11.20 -2.88
N ASN A 207 -23.85 10.86 -4.06
CA ASN A 207 -24.63 9.65 -4.29
C ASN A 207 -23.81 8.61 -5.03
N LEU A 208 -23.83 7.36 -4.56
CA LEU A 208 -23.13 6.24 -5.18
C LEU A 208 -24.13 5.21 -5.69
N THR A 209 -24.29 5.15 -7.01
CA THR A 209 -25.06 4.07 -7.64
C THR A 209 -24.16 2.87 -7.87
N ARG A 210 -24.65 1.69 -7.51
CA ARG A 210 -23.90 0.44 -7.60
C ARG A 210 -24.52 -0.53 -8.59
N LYS A 211 -23.70 -1.39 -9.20
CA LYS A 211 -24.18 -2.43 -10.11
C LYS A 211 -25.03 -3.44 -9.33
N ALA A 212 -26.29 -3.64 -9.72
CA ALA A 212 -27.24 -4.47 -8.96
C ALA A 212 -26.74 -5.92 -8.75
N SER A 213 -26.05 -6.49 -9.74
CA SER A 213 -25.51 -7.85 -9.69
C SER A 213 -24.17 -7.97 -8.94
N ARG A 214 -23.49 -6.84 -8.70
CA ARG A 214 -22.16 -6.75 -8.09
C ARG A 214 -22.06 -5.43 -7.32
N LYS A 215 -22.61 -5.40 -6.11
CA LYS A 215 -22.73 -4.17 -5.30
C LYS A 215 -21.39 -3.55 -4.91
N GLU A 216 -20.28 -4.27 -5.01
CA GLU A 216 -18.94 -3.72 -4.83
C GLU A 216 -18.55 -2.72 -5.95
N LEU A 217 -19.18 -2.80 -7.14
CA LEU A 217 -18.90 -1.93 -8.28
C LEU A 217 -19.78 -0.68 -8.22
N VAL A 218 -19.16 0.48 -8.09
CA VAL A 218 -19.82 1.79 -8.18
C VAL A 218 -19.85 2.23 -9.63
N THR A 219 -21.03 2.27 -10.22
CA THR A 219 -21.25 2.64 -11.64
C THR A 219 -21.45 4.13 -11.84
N LEU A 220 -21.93 4.87 -10.83
CA LEU A 220 -22.09 6.31 -10.89
C LEU A 220 -21.74 6.94 -9.53
N ARG A 221 -20.99 8.01 -9.58
CA ARG A 221 -20.81 8.98 -8.51
C ARG A 221 -21.44 10.29 -8.94
N ASP A 222 -22.43 10.75 -8.21
CA ASP A 222 -23.08 12.02 -8.46
C ASP A 222 -22.84 12.94 -7.26
N TYR A 223 -22.31 14.12 -7.55
CA TYR A 223 -21.99 15.17 -6.61
C TYR A 223 -22.90 16.36 -6.86
N SER A 224 -23.70 16.74 -5.87
CA SER A 224 -24.71 17.78 -6.02
C SER A 224 -24.51 18.87 -4.97
N TYR A 225 -24.67 20.13 -5.35
CA TYR A 225 -24.73 21.29 -4.47
C TYR A 225 -26.16 21.82 -4.44
N GLY A 226 -26.82 21.71 -3.29
CA GLY A 226 -28.26 21.91 -3.21
C GLY A 226 -29.01 20.95 -4.14
N ALA A 227 -29.86 21.49 -5.00
CA ALA A 227 -30.62 20.73 -5.99
C ALA A 227 -29.92 20.58 -7.36
N GLN A 228 -28.73 21.14 -7.52
CA GLN A 228 -27.99 21.13 -8.80
C GLN A 228 -26.86 20.12 -8.78
N SER A 229 -26.72 19.33 -9.86
CA SER A 229 -25.53 18.48 -10.04
C SER A 229 -24.32 19.37 -10.26
N ALA A 230 -23.32 19.21 -9.42
CA ALA A 230 -22.04 19.91 -9.52
C ALA A 230 -21.04 19.15 -10.38
N TYR A 231 -21.03 17.82 -10.24
CA TYR A 231 -20.18 16.91 -11.00
C TYR A 231 -20.73 15.48 -10.93
N TRP A 232 -20.59 14.71 -11.99
CA TRP A 232 -20.85 13.26 -11.95
C TRP A 232 -19.78 12.50 -12.74
N TYR A 233 -19.57 11.24 -12.34
CA TYR A 233 -18.61 10.32 -12.97
C TYR A 233 -19.22 8.93 -13.07
N SER A 234 -19.39 8.44 -14.30
CA SER A 234 -19.95 7.13 -14.62
C SER A 234 -18.83 6.17 -15.06
N THR A 235 -18.91 4.90 -14.68
CA THR A 235 -17.90 3.87 -14.99
C THR A 235 -18.56 2.56 -15.39
N ASP A 236 -18.10 1.98 -16.49
CA ASP A 236 -18.44 0.62 -16.91
C ASP A 236 -17.32 -0.36 -16.54
N TYR A 237 -17.71 -1.62 -16.35
CA TYR A 237 -16.82 -2.68 -15.92
C TYR A 237 -16.99 -3.94 -16.75
N ASP A 238 -15.89 -4.64 -17.00
CA ASP A 238 -15.93 -5.97 -17.60
C ASP A 238 -16.46 -7.04 -16.63
N LEU A 239 -16.50 -8.29 -17.09
CA LEU A 239 -17.04 -9.41 -16.30
C LEU A 239 -16.21 -9.74 -15.05
N ILE A 240 -14.91 -9.42 -15.04
CA ILE A 240 -14.05 -9.64 -13.86
C ILE A 240 -13.92 -8.40 -12.97
N GLY A 241 -14.56 -7.28 -13.37
CA GLY A 241 -14.65 -6.07 -12.56
C GLY A 241 -13.59 -5.01 -12.84
N ARG A 242 -12.83 -5.12 -13.96
CA ARG A 242 -11.92 -4.06 -14.37
C ARG A 242 -12.71 -2.94 -15.04
N PRO A 243 -12.39 -1.67 -14.76
CA PRO A 243 -12.99 -0.54 -15.48
C PRO A 243 -12.68 -0.63 -16.98
N THR A 244 -13.68 -0.39 -17.84
CA THR A 244 -13.48 -0.42 -19.30
C THR A 244 -13.73 0.93 -19.94
N ASN A 245 -14.73 1.65 -19.44
CA ASN A 245 -15.08 2.97 -19.92
C ASN A 245 -15.47 3.87 -18.76
N ALA A 246 -15.28 5.16 -18.93
CA ALA A 246 -15.87 6.16 -18.05
C ALA A 246 -16.22 7.43 -18.82
N THR A 247 -17.23 8.13 -18.31
CA THR A 247 -17.65 9.45 -18.80
C THR A 247 -18.00 10.32 -17.60
N ASP A 248 -17.81 11.60 -17.72
CA ASP A 248 -18.12 12.56 -16.67
C ASP A 248 -19.00 13.71 -17.16
N SER A 249 -19.37 14.61 -16.22
CA SER A 249 -20.26 15.74 -16.49
C SER A 249 -19.73 16.75 -17.50
N VAL A 250 -18.41 16.77 -17.74
CA VAL A 250 -17.78 17.60 -18.79
C VAL A 250 -17.66 16.83 -20.11
N SER A 251 -18.33 15.68 -20.22
CA SER A 251 -18.36 14.83 -21.41
C SER A 251 -16.99 14.25 -21.81
N LEU A 252 -16.03 14.18 -20.88
CA LEU A 252 -14.76 13.55 -21.14
C LEU A 252 -14.90 12.04 -21.10
N MET A 253 -14.78 11.42 -22.28
CA MET A 253 -14.84 9.96 -22.45
C MET A 253 -13.45 9.35 -22.20
N ARG A 254 -13.45 8.20 -21.54
CA ARG A 254 -12.27 7.38 -21.26
C ARG A 254 -12.55 5.94 -21.64
N GLU A 255 -11.56 5.29 -22.21
CA GLU A 255 -11.63 3.86 -22.57
C GLU A 255 -10.31 3.18 -22.19
N TRP A 256 -10.41 1.99 -21.62
CA TRP A 256 -9.25 1.20 -21.17
C TRP A 256 -9.40 -0.25 -21.61
N LEU A 257 -8.35 -0.77 -22.22
CA LEU A 257 -8.26 -2.17 -22.62
C LEU A 257 -7.04 -2.83 -21.93
N TYR A 258 -7.16 -4.11 -21.71
CA TYR A 258 -6.20 -4.87 -20.94
C TYR A 258 -5.69 -6.07 -21.72
N ASN A 259 -4.43 -6.40 -21.54
CA ASN A 259 -3.89 -7.65 -22.04
C ASN A 259 -4.34 -8.87 -21.20
N ASN A 260 -3.92 -10.08 -21.59
CA ASN A 260 -4.29 -11.32 -20.90
C ASN A 260 -3.76 -11.45 -19.47
N ARG A 261 -2.79 -10.61 -19.08
CA ARG A 261 -2.26 -10.52 -17.69
C ARG A 261 -2.95 -9.45 -16.86
N SER A 262 -4.00 -8.83 -17.38
CA SER A 262 -4.70 -7.68 -16.78
C SER A 262 -3.85 -6.41 -16.68
N GLU A 263 -2.79 -6.28 -17.45
CA GLU A 263 -2.02 -5.05 -17.57
C GLU A 263 -2.70 -4.11 -18.57
N LEU A 264 -2.69 -2.82 -18.28
CA LEU A 264 -3.23 -1.80 -19.18
C LEU A 264 -2.45 -1.81 -20.51
N ALA A 265 -3.16 -1.97 -21.62
CA ALA A 265 -2.55 -1.98 -22.95
C ALA A 265 -2.85 -0.67 -23.68
N PRO A 266 -3.91 -0.50 -24.52
CA PRO A 266 -4.32 0.81 -24.98
C PRO A 266 -5.26 1.51 -23.98
N ALA A 267 -5.22 2.84 -24.04
CA ALA A 267 -6.17 3.70 -23.34
C ALA A 267 -6.48 4.94 -24.20
N THR A 268 -7.68 5.48 -24.04
CA THR A 268 -8.09 6.74 -24.67
C THR A 268 -8.67 7.65 -23.59
N ILE A 269 -8.28 8.92 -23.58
CA ILE A 269 -8.80 9.94 -22.68
C ILE A 269 -9.11 11.19 -23.53
N GLY A 270 -10.39 11.43 -23.81
CA GLY A 270 -10.81 12.43 -24.78
C GLY A 270 -10.23 12.15 -26.16
N MET A 271 -9.36 13.04 -26.66
CA MET A 271 -8.67 12.85 -27.94
C MET A 271 -7.28 12.20 -27.79
N ASN A 272 -6.78 12.08 -26.57
CA ASN A 272 -5.45 11.54 -26.32
C ASN A 272 -5.48 10.01 -26.32
N GLN A 273 -4.54 9.41 -27.07
CA GLN A 273 -4.38 7.96 -27.19
C GLN A 273 -3.09 7.51 -26.55
N TYR A 274 -3.18 6.49 -25.70
CA TYR A 274 -2.08 5.89 -24.98
C TYR A 274 -1.92 4.42 -25.34
N GLY A 275 -0.69 3.94 -25.38
CA GLY A 275 -0.42 2.54 -25.61
C GLY A 275 0.76 2.05 -24.76
N TYR A 276 0.70 0.80 -24.32
CA TYR A 276 1.74 0.22 -23.47
C TYR A 276 2.02 -1.23 -23.85
N LYS A 277 3.27 -1.62 -23.73
CA LYS A 277 3.71 -3.02 -23.88
C LYS A 277 4.77 -3.34 -22.86
N TYR A 278 4.66 -4.53 -22.29
CA TYR A 278 5.49 -4.98 -21.19
C TYR A 278 6.21 -6.28 -21.52
N ASP A 279 7.33 -6.53 -20.87
CA ASP A 279 8.00 -7.82 -20.86
C ASP A 279 7.27 -8.82 -19.92
N THR A 280 7.83 -10.00 -19.75
CA THR A 280 7.20 -11.07 -18.95
C THR A 280 7.16 -10.79 -17.46
N ILE A 281 8.01 -9.90 -16.93
CA ILE A 281 8.03 -9.50 -15.51
C ILE A 281 7.34 -8.16 -15.26
N GLY A 282 6.80 -7.51 -16.31
CA GLY A 282 6.07 -6.25 -16.20
C GLY A 282 6.92 -4.99 -16.36
N ASN A 283 8.16 -5.07 -16.85
CA ASN A 283 8.86 -3.85 -17.26
C ASN A 283 8.26 -3.33 -18.56
N ARG A 284 8.07 -2.01 -18.67
CA ARG A 284 7.64 -1.38 -19.91
C ARG A 284 8.70 -1.59 -21.00
N LEU A 285 8.30 -2.09 -22.16
CA LEU A 285 9.15 -2.18 -23.38
C LEU A 285 8.99 -0.91 -24.21
N TRP A 286 7.75 -0.43 -24.32
CA TRP A 286 7.45 0.84 -24.93
C TRP A 286 6.16 1.44 -24.38
N SER A 287 6.02 2.75 -24.49
CA SER A 287 4.76 3.47 -24.32
C SER A 287 4.54 4.41 -25.50
N ALA A 288 3.26 4.65 -25.82
CA ALA A 288 2.86 5.67 -26.77
C ALA A 288 1.99 6.71 -26.05
N ASP A 289 2.20 7.96 -26.39
CA ASP A 289 1.35 9.10 -26.07
C ASP A 289 1.07 9.83 -27.39
N ASN A 290 -0.12 9.63 -27.91
CA ASN A 290 -0.51 10.06 -29.23
C ASN A 290 0.50 9.52 -30.29
N ILE A 291 1.20 10.41 -30.99
CA ILE A 291 2.21 10.06 -31.99
C ILE A 291 3.61 9.82 -31.41
N ILE A 292 3.80 10.10 -30.12
CA ILE A 292 5.12 9.99 -29.47
C ILE A 292 5.23 8.59 -28.88
N THR A 293 6.17 7.81 -29.36
CA THR A 293 6.48 6.49 -28.80
C THR A 293 7.84 6.53 -28.12
N ASN A 294 7.89 6.08 -26.85
CA ASN A 294 9.10 5.90 -26.08
C ASN A 294 9.44 4.41 -25.95
N SER A 295 10.73 4.10 -25.95
CA SER A 295 11.27 2.77 -25.67
C SER A 295 12.01 2.76 -24.34
N TYR A 296 11.99 1.61 -23.68
CA TYR A 296 12.60 1.40 -22.37
C TYR A 296 13.51 0.19 -22.42
N SER A 297 14.65 0.28 -21.76
CA SER A 297 15.53 -0.86 -21.52
C SER A 297 15.68 -1.08 -20.02
N ALA A 298 15.59 -2.32 -19.58
CA ALA A 298 15.80 -2.71 -18.18
C ALA A 298 16.97 -3.70 -18.06
N ASN A 299 17.69 -3.64 -16.95
CA ASN A 299 18.69 -4.63 -16.59
C ASN A 299 18.08 -5.86 -15.89
N SER A 300 18.92 -6.82 -15.51
CA SER A 300 18.50 -8.06 -14.83
C SER A 300 17.90 -7.83 -13.43
N LEU A 301 18.07 -6.65 -12.85
CA LEU A 301 17.46 -6.24 -11.58
C LEU A 301 16.14 -5.47 -11.77
N ASN A 302 15.58 -5.46 -12.99
CA ASN A 302 14.37 -4.72 -13.37
C ASN A 302 14.50 -3.19 -13.25
N GLN A 303 15.71 -2.65 -13.23
CA GLN A 303 15.97 -1.22 -13.24
C GLN A 303 15.99 -0.72 -14.68
N TYR A 304 15.28 0.36 -14.99
CA TYR A 304 15.41 1.01 -16.28
C TYR A 304 16.81 1.61 -16.42
N THR A 305 17.49 1.26 -17.49
CA THR A 305 18.83 1.79 -17.83
C THR A 305 18.75 2.91 -18.82
N THR A 306 17.77 2.85 -19.74
CA THR A 306 17.54 3.90 -20.73
C THR A 306 16.04 4.10 -20.97
N VAL A 307 15.68 5.33 -21.30
CA VAL A 307 14.37 5.71 -21.82
C VAL A 307 14.54 6.78 -22.89
N GLY A 308 13.77 6.74 -23.94
CA GLY A 308 13.79 7.78 -24.98
C GLY A 308 12.89 7.44 -26.15
N ARG A 309 12.81 8.34 -27.13
CA ARG A 309 11.97 8.11 -28.31
C ARG A 309 12.38 6.85 -29.04
N ALA A 310 11.39 6.06 -29.47
CA ALA A 310 11.58 4.81 -30.21
C ALA A 310 11.89 5.09 -31.70
N ALA A 311 12.94 5.86 -31.96
CA ALA A 311 13.46 6.12 -33.31
C ALA A 311 14.95 5.79 -33.35
N PRO A 312 15.47 5.21 -34.42
CA PRO A 312 16.86 4.68 -34.52
C PRO A 312 17.96 5.71 -34.18
N SER A 313 17.72 6.99 -34.44
CA SER A 313 18.65 8.08 -34.17
C SER A 313 18.28 8.98 -33.01
N ALA A 314 17.22 8.65 -32.29
CA ALA A 314 16.77 9.48 -31.15
C ALA A 314 17.72 9.31 -29.96
N PRO A 315 18.09 10.40 -29.27
CA PRO A 315 18.91 10.30 -28.08
C PRO A 315 18.15 9.56 -26.98
N GLN A 316 18.81 8.60 -26.34
CA GLN A 316 18.29 7.90 -25.19
C GLN A 316 18.76 8.55 -23.90
N THR A 317 17.85 8.74 -22.97
CA THR A 317 18.18 9.21 -21.63
C THR A 317 18.69 8.06 -20.79
N LEU A 318 19.89 8.21 -20.24
CA LEU A 318 20.49 7.24 -19.31
C LEU A 318 19.92 7.43 -17.91
N LEU A 319 19.47 6.34 -17.33
CA LEU A 319 18.99 6.25 -15.95
C LEU A 319 20.01 5.51 -15.10
N LEU A 320 20.44 6.09 -13.98
CA LEU A 320 21.45 5.50 -13.10
C LEU A 320 20.83 5.15 -11.76
N HIS A 321 21.31 4.05 -11.19
CA HIS A 321 20.91 3.56 -9.88
C HIS A 321 22.15 3.33 -9.01
N ASP A 322 21.99 3.46 -7.68
CA ASP A 322 22.99 3.02 -6.72
C ASP A 322 22.90 1.49 -6.48
N ALA A 323 23.81 0.98 -5.63
CA ALA A 323 23.84 -0.44 -5.31
C ALA A 323 22.61 -0.92 -4.53
N ASP A 324 21.88 -0.02 -3.83
CA ASP A 324 20.62 -0.33 -3.16
C ASP A 324 19.43 -0.33 -4.12
N GLY A 325 19.66 0.06 -5.37
CA GLY A 325 18.64 0.11 -6.40
C GLY A 325 17.83 1.39 -6.43
N ASN A 326 18.26 2.43 -5.73
CA ASN A 326 17.65 3.74 -5.82
C ASN A 326 18.09 4.44 -7.11
N MET A 327 17.15 5.03 -7.84
CA MET A 327 17.48 5.85 -8.99
C MET A 327 18.22 7.11 -8.53
N THR A 328 19.48 7.28 -8.94
CA THR A 328 20.31 8.43 -8.57
C THR A 328 20.31 9.53 -9.62
N ARG A 329 19.91 9.21 -10.85
CA ARG A 329 19.91 10.19 -11.94
C ARG A 329 19.01 9.76 -13.08
N ASP A 330 18.30 10.73 -13.66
CA ASP A 330 17.62 10.61 -14.96
C ASP A 330 18.02 11.76 -15.91
N GLY A 331 17.22 12.02 -16.93
CA GLY A 331 17.45 13.11 -17.89
C GLY A 331 17.39 14.50 -17.28
N THR A 332 16.58 14.67 -16.25
CA THR A 332 16.20 15.99 -15.67
C THR A 332 16.80 16.21 -14.30
N TYR A 333 16.81 15.20 -13.44
CA TYR A 333 17.17 15.32 -12.03
C TYR A 333 18.30 14.40 -11.61
N ALA A 334 18.99 14.81 -10.55
CA ALA A 334 19.82 13.97 -9.69
C ALA A 334 19.11 13.81 -8.35
N TYR A 335 19.15 12.59 -7.81
CA TYR A 335 18.47 12.17 -6.59
C TYR A 335 19.47 11.76 -5.52
N SER A 336 19.21 12.08 -4.27
CA SER A 336 19.93 11.50 -3.14
C SER A 336 18.97 10.89 -2.13
N TYR A 337 19.47 9.89 -1.44
CA TYR A 337 18.70 9.13 -0.47
C TYR A 337 19.41 9.17 0.90
N ASP A 338 18.64 8.97 1.94
CA ASP A 338 19.17 8.79 3.29
C ASP A 338 19.48 7.30 3.57
N ALA A 339 19.98 6.99 4.76
CA ALA A 339 20.36 5.62 5.14
C ALA A 339 19.17 4.65 5.33
N GLU A 340 17.93 5.08 5.15
CA GLU A 340 16.73 4.24 5.08
C GLU A 340 16.18 4.15 3.63
N ASN A 341 16.99 4.55 2.63
CA ASN A 341 16.60 4.60 1.21
C ASN A 341 15.38 5.50 0.93
N ARG A 342 15.18 6.57 1.76
CA ARG A 342 14.13 7.56 1.54
C ARG A 342 14.67 8.72 0.72
N LEU A 343 13.87 9.21 -0.23
CA LEU A 343 14.27 10.31 -1.13
C LEU A 343 14.51 11.60 -0.35
N ARG A 344 15.77 12.01 -0.23
CA ARG A 344 16.20 13.18 0.53
C ARG A 344 16.25 14.46 -0.30
N SER A 345 16.75 14.39 -1.54
CA SER A 345 16.82 15.55 -2.40
C SER A 345 16.53 15.21 -3.86
N VAL A 346 15.94 16.18 -4.54
CA VAL A 346 15.74 16.19 -5.98
C VAL A 346 16.33 17.50 -6.50
N ILE A 347 17.37 17.40 -7.32
CA ILE A 347 18.15 18.55 -7.79
C ILE A 347 18.18 18.50 -9.32
N PRO A 348 17.83 19.61 -10.04
CA PRO A 348 17.98 19.66 -11.49
C PRO A 348 19.42 19.41 -11.91
N ARG A 349 19.62 18.64 -12.98
CA ARG A 349 20.97 18.39 -13.53
C ARG A 349 21.55 19.62 -14.24
N THR A 350 20.69 20.44 -14.81
CA THR A 350 21.09 21.72 -15.42
C THR A 350 20.78 22.82 -14.42
N LEU A 351 21.83 23.38 -13.85
CA LEU A 351 21.73 24.46 -12.88
C LEU A 351 21.68 25.78 -13.64
N THR A 352 20.47 26.29 -13.85
CA THR A 352 20.22 27.63 -14.41
C THR A 352 19.62 28.54 -13.35
N ASN A 353 19.76 29.84 -13.51
CA ASN A 353 19.05 30.77 -12.64
C ASN A 353 17.54 30.48 -12.66
N GLY A 354 16.92 30.37 -11.47
CA GLY A 354 15.53 29.94 -11.33
C GLY A 354 15.31 28.42 -11.21
N ALA A 355 16.33 27.58 -11.35
CA ALA A 355 16.21 26.13 -11.14
C ALA A 355 15.67 25.82 -9.74
N ILE A 356 14.76 24.85 -9.65
CA ILE A 356 14.09 24.46 -8.39
C ILE A 356 14.68 23.15 -7.89
N ARG A 357 15.03 23.08 -6.59
CA ARG A 357 15.31 21.82 -5.89
C ARG A 357 14.36 21.60 -4.73
N VAL A 358 14.14 20.34 -4.40
CA VAL A 358 13.33 19.91 -3.26
C VAL A 358 14.18 19.10 -2.30
N LEU A 359 14.07 19.42 -1.00
CA LEU A 359 14.71 18.68 0.09
C LEU A 359 13.63 18.11 1.01
N ASN A 360 13.79 16.86 1.44
CA ASN A 360 12.86 16.17 2.33
C ASN A 360 13.53 15.75 3.64
N ALA A 361 12.76 15.77 4.73
CA ALA A 361 13.14 15.18 6.02
C ALA A 361 12.02 14.27 6.53
N TYR A 362 12.42 13.23 7.28
CA TYR A 362 11.55 12.16 7.71
C TYR A 362 11.69 11.90 9.20
N ASP A 363 10.61 11.44 9.82
CA ASP A 363 10.60 11.01 11.20
C ASP A 363 11.01 9.53 11.38
N HIS A 364 11.01 9.08 12.63
CA HIS A 364 11.31 7.70 13.05
C HIS A 364 10.28 6.65 12.58
N ARG A 365 9.09 7.08 12.09
CA ARG A 365 8.04 6.24 11.50
C ARG A 365 8.06 6.25 9.96
N ASN A 366 9.13 6.83 9.37
CA ASN A 366 9.27 6.99 7.93
C ASN A 366 8.14 7.84 7.29
N ARG A 367 7.62 8.85 8.03
CA ARG A 367 6.70 9.85 7.49
C ARG A 367 7.52 11.09 7.10
N ARG A 368 7.25 11.65 5.93
CA ARG A 368 7.86 12.91 5.52
C ARG A 368 7.29 14.03 6.40
N ILE A 369 8.11 14.67 7.23
CA ILE A 369 7.69 15.71 8.16
C ILE A 369 8.04 17.11 7.67
N ARG A 370 8.99 17.22 6.73
CA ARG A 370 9.39 18.51 6.15
C ARG A 370 9.67 18.36 4.66
N LYS A 371 9.24 19.35 3.87
CA LYS A 371 9.65 19.61 2.49
C LYS A 371 10.16 21.04 2.40
N ILE A 372 11.31 21.25 1.78
CA ILE A 372 11.86 22.59 1.52
C ILE A 372 12.01 22.75 0.02
N VAL A 373 11.36 23.77 -0.53
CA VAL A 373 11.47 24.16 -1.93
C VAL A 373 12.43 25.33 -2.02
N GLN A 374 13.47 25.17 -2.83
CA GLN A 374 14.50 26.20 -3.01
C GLN A 374 14.70 26.53 -4.48
N ARG A 375 14.99 27.81 -4.75
CA ARG A 375 15.31 28.32 -6.07
C ARG A 375 16.77 28.72 -6.12
N LEU A 376 17.45 28.35 -7.19
CA LEU A 376 18.81 28.84 -7.45
C LEU A 376 18.75 30.28 -7.90
N TYR A 377 19.53 31.12 -7.23
CA TYR A 377 19.71 32.52 -7.58
C TYR A 377 21.20 32.79 -7.86
N SER A 378 21.50 33.40 -9.02
CA SER A 378 22.85 33.81 -9.37
C SER A 378 22.89 35.31 -9.46
N THR A 379 23.80 35.91 -8.68
CA THR A 379 24.00 37.36 -8.66
C THR A 379 24.83 37.92 -9.83
N SER A 380 25.45 37.01 -10.61
CA SER A 380 26.49 37.41 -11.59
C SER A 380 26.06 37.37 -13.04
N ALA A 381 24.80 36.97 -13.37
CA ALA A 381 24.33 36.95 -14.75
C ALA A 381 22.84 37.26 -14.87
N PRO A 382 22.40 38.06 -15.87
CA PRO A 382 20.98 38.15 -16.22
C PRO A 382 20.50 36.79 -16.77
N PRO A 383 19.22 36.41 -16.55
CA PRO A 383 18.65 35.21 -17.14
C PRO A 383 18.73 35.26 -18.67
N PRO A 384 19.12 34.16 -19.37
CA PRO A 384 19.24 32.78 -18.90
C PRO A 384 20.69 32.23 -18.79
N ALA A 385 21.67 33.06 -18.42
CA ALA A 385 23.05 32.58 -18.35
C ALA A 385 23.27 31.55 -17.23
N PRO A 386 24.15 30.54 -17.41
CA PRO A 386 24.49 29.60 -16.35
C PRO A 386 25.16 30.36 -15.19
N PRO A 387 24.90 29.94 -13.93
CA PRO A 387 25.47 30.59 -12.78
C PRO A 387 27.00 30.48 -12.79
N THR A 388 27.65 31.63 -12.79
CA THR A 388 29.11 31.78 -12.67
C THR A 388 29.40 32.63 -11.45
N GLY A 389 29.85 32.03 -10.37
CA GLY A 389 30.15 32.75 -9.14
C GLY A 389 29.51 32.09 -7.90
N THR A 390 29.19 32.86 -6.91
CA THR A 390 28.56 32.37 -5.66
C THR A 390 27.08 32.07 -5.89
N ASP A 391 26.75 30.85 -6.37
CA ASP A 391 25.38 30.40 -6.52
C ASP A 391 24.76 30.16 -5.16
N GLU A 392 23.62 30.78 -4.89
CA GLU A 392 22.89 30.61 -3.63
C GLU A 392 21.52 30.00 -3.87
N TRP A 393 21.20 28.98 -3.04
CA TRP A 393 19.88 28.40 -3.01
C TRP A 393 19.00 29.12 -2.00
N LEU A 394 18.06 29.93 -2.47
CA LEU A 394 17.11 30.62 -1.63
C LEU A 394 15.89 29.79 -1.35
N THR A 395 15.50 29.66 -0.08
CA THR A 395 14.28 28.97 0.32
C THR A 395 13.06 29.80 -0.12
N LEU A 396 12.18 29.17 -0.90
CA LEU A 396 10.89 29.73 -1.29
C LEU A 396 9.80 29.36 -0.28
N GLU A 397 9.78 28.08 0.07
CA GLU A 397 8.74 27.49 0.91
C GLU A 397 9.34 26.41 1.82
N THR A 398 8.87 26.38 3.06
CA THR A 398 9.11 25.28 3.98
C THR A 398 7.77 24.72 4.42
N HIS A 399 7.51 23.46 4.04
CA HIS A 399 6.30 22.73 4.43
C HIS A 399 6.62 21.85 5.64
N THR A 400 5.75 21.92 6.65
CA THR A 400 5.77 21.00 7.80
C THR A 400 4.47 20.19 7.79
N PHE A 401 4.60 18.86 7.88
CA PHE A 401 3.47 17.93 7.79
C PHE A 401 3.16 17.30 9.15
N VAL A 402 1.90 17.38 9.55
CA VAL A 402 1.37 16.69 10.73
C VAL A 402 0.56 15.48 10.29
N TRP A 403 0.82 14.33 10.90
CA TRP A 403 0.25 13.05 10.50
C TRP A 403 -0.65 12.48 11.59
N ASP A 404 -1.81 11.94 11.18
CA ASP A 404 -2.60 10.98 11.97
C ASP A 404 -2.53 9.61 11.27
N GLY A 405 -1.73 8.70 11.83
CA GLY A 405 -1.48 7.40 11.22
C GLY A 405 -0.78 7.50 9.86
N ASN A 406 -1.51 7.22 8.78
CA ASN A 406 -1.03 7.24 7.40
C ASN A 406 -1.44 8.51 6.63
N ASN A 407 -2.21 9.40 7.24
CA ASN A 407 -2.78 10.57 6.57
C ASN A 407 -2.16 11.87 7.09
N ILE A 408 -1.84 12.80 6.18
CA ILE A 408 -1.45 14.16 6.52
C ILE A 408 -2.73 14.93 6.90
N VAL A 409 -2.84 15.28 8.17
CA VAL A 409 -4.04 15.98 8.69
C VAL A 409 -3.87 17.49 8.70
N LEU A 410 -2.61 17.96 8.65
CA LEU A 410 -2.31 19.40 8.56
C LEU A 410 -0.98 19.61 7.82
N GLU A 411 -0.95 20.64 6.99
CA GLU A 411 0.24 21.16 6.34
C GLU A 411 0.40 22.63 6.69
N LYS A 412 1.55 22.99 7.28
CA LYS A 412 1.95 24.37 7.54
C LYS A 412 3.02 24.76 6.53
N ILE A 413 2.79 25.83 5.78
CA ILE A 413 3.71 26.36 4.77
C ILE A 413 4.21 27.72 5.24
N LEU A 414 5.53 27.83 5.41
CA LEU A 414 6.23 29.09 5.66
C LEU A 414 6.86 29.55 4.34
N PHE A 415 6.43 30.70 3.84
CA PHE A 415 6.95 31.33 2.63
C PHE A 415 8.20 32.18 2.90
N ALA A 416 8.96 32.50 1.86
CA ALA A 416 10.18 33.29 1.94
C ALA A 416 9.96 34.69 2.53
N ASP A 417 8.78 35.27 2.37
CA ASP A 417 8.41 36.57 2.92
C ASP A 417 7.96 36.56 4.39
N GLY A 418 8.02 35.33 5.02
CA GLY A 418 7.58 35.10 6.40
C GLY A 418 6.08 34.87 6.57
N THR A 419 5.30 34.90 5.50
CA THR A 419 3.87 34.57 5.58
C THR A 419 3.68 33.06 5.83
N ILE A 420 2.59 32.73 6.51
CA ILE A 420 2.26 31.34 6.86
C ILE A 420 0.90 31.00 6.26
N ARG A 421 0.82 29.86 5.60
CA ARG A 421 -0.44 29.23 5.19
C ARG A 421 -0.60 27.90 5.92
N THR A 422 -1.81 27.62 6.37
CA THR A 422 -2.16 26.33 6.97
C THR A 422 -3.27 25.68 6.16
N ILE A 423 -3.07 24.41 5.78
CA ILE A 423 -4.05 23.59 5.07
C ILE A 423 -4.44 22.47 5.98
N GLU A 424 -5.73 22.36 6.31
CA GLU A 424 -6.29 21.35 7.20
C GLU A 424 -7.01 20.28 6.36
N ASN A 425 -6.62 19.02 6.54
CA ASN A 425 -7.13 17.89 5.75
C ASN A 425 -7.97 16.98 6.66
N PHE A 426 -9.23 16.83 6.32
CA PHE A 426 -10.17 16.00 7.05
C PHE A 426 -10.38 14.66 6.33
N TRP A 427 -9.96 13.59 6.98
CA TRP A 427 -10.00 12.24 6.42
C TRP A 427 -11.11 11.41 7.05
N GLY A 428 -11.79 10.61 6.24
CA GLY A 428 -12.83 9.67 6.65
C GLY A 428 -12.62 8.29 6.08
N LEU A 429 -13.73 7.61 5.78
CA LEU A 429 -13.69 6.27 5.18
C LEU A 429 -13.08 6.33 3.79
N ASP A 430 -12.06 5.51 3.58
CA ASP A 430 -11.42 5.35 2.28
C ASP A 430 -12.04 4.20 1.47
N LYS A 431 -11.47 3.84 0.33
CA LYS A 431 -11.99 2.78 -0.55
C LYS A 431 -12.10 1.41 0.11
N SER A 432 -11.43 1.17 1.24
CA SER A 432 -11.58 -0.06 2.02
C SER A 432 -12.85 -0.11 2.86
N GLY A 433 -13.57 1.01 3.00
CA GLY A 433 -14.66 1.18 3.95
C GLY A 433 -14.20 1.40 5.41
N THR A 434 -12.90 1.62 5.61
CA THR A 434 -12.30 2.03 6.89
C THR A 434 -11.55 3.34 6.71
N GLU A 435 -11.06 3.98 7.78
CA GLU A 435 -10.41 5.28 7.63
C GLU A 435 -9.02 5.23 7.00
N GLN A 436 -8.29 4.11 7.06
CA GLN A 436 -6.91 4.03 6.57
C GLN A 436 -6.55 2.68 5.92
N GLY A 437 -7.54 1.79 5.73
CA GLY A 437 -7.29 0.44 5.20
C GLY A 437 -6.87 0.42 3.73
N ALA A 438 -7.21 1.47 2.97
CA ALA A 438 -6.72 1.71 1.62
C ALA A 438 -5.63 2.81 1.57
N GLY A 439 -4.96 3.08 2.70
CA GLY A 439 -3.93 4.12 2.79
C GLY A 439 -4.46 5.53 2.50
N GLY A 440 -5.76 5.79 2.77
CA GLY A 440 -6.44 7.06 2.56
C GLY A 440 -6.97 7.31 1.14
N VAL A 441 -6.82 6.35 0.20
CA VAL A 441 -7.28 6.52 -1.19
C VAL A 441 -8.81 6.68 -1.23
N GLY A 442 -9.27 7.83 -1.76
CA GLY A 442 -10.70 8.17 -1.81
C GLY A 442 -11.30 8.58 -0.45
N GLY A 443 -10.47 8.82 0.57
CA GLY A 443 -10.90 9.07 1.94
C GLY A 443 -10.78 10.52 2.42
N LEU A 444 -10.29 11.46 1.63
CA LEU A 444 -10.26 12.88 1.99
C LEU A 444 -11.69 13.44 1.91
N LEU A 445 -12.27 13.82 3.04
CA LEU A 445 -13.64 14.34 3.12
C LEU A 445 -13.72 15.80 2.71
N ALA A 446 -12.79 16.60 3.22
CA ALA A 446 -12.72 18.03 2.97
C ALA A 446 -11.31 18.56 3.20
N VAL A 447 -10.99 19.67 2.56
CA VAL A 447 -9.82 20.50 2.83
C VAL A 447 -10.32 21.87 3.31
N SER A 448 -9.74 22.38 4.41
CA SER A 448 -9.95 23.77 4.81
C SER A 448 -8.72 24.58 4.46
N LEU A 449 -8.92 25.66 3.72
CA LEU A 449 -7.91 26.63 3.34
C LEU A 449 -8.46 28.03 3.61
N ASP A 450 -7.75 28.82 4.42
CA ASP A 450 -8.15 30.18 4.79
C ASP A 450 -9.61 30.25 5.33
N GLY A 451 -10.02 29.23 6.08
CA GLY A 451 -11.35 29.11 6.69
C GLY A 451 -12.46 28.63 5.75
N VAL A 452 -12.19 28.42 4.46
CA VAL A 452 -13.15 27.94 3.47
C VAL A 452 -13.00 26.44 3.29
N PHE A 453 -14.12 25.70 3.29
CA PHE A 453 -14.11 24.27 3.01
C PHE A 453 -14.21 23.98 1.51
N TYR A 454 -13.41 22.99 1.07
CA TYR A 454 -13.39 22.46 -0.29
C TYR A 454 -13.58 20.94 -0.22
N ILE A 455 -14.54 20.44 -1.00
CA ILE A 455 -14.91 19.03 -1.02
C ILE A 455 -14.32 18.38 -2.27
N PRO A 456 -13.49 17.34 -2.12
CA PRO A 456 -12.94 16.62 -3.26
C PRO A 456 -13.98 15.72 -3.91
N CYS A 457 -14.02 15.71 -5.24
CA CYS A 457 -14.78 14.79 -6.05
C CYS A 457 -13.85 13.78 -6.72
N TYR A 458 -14.26 12.52 -6.72
CA TYR A 458 -13.42 11.40 -7.11
C TYR A 458 -13.88 10.74 -8.39
N ASP A 459 -12.93 10.18 -9.14
CA ASP A 459 -13.20 9.17 -10.13
C ASP A 459 -13.42 7.77 -9.48
N HIS A 460 -13.54 6.74 -10.32
CA HIS A 460 -13.75 5.36 -9.85
C HIS A 460 -12.58 4.81 -9.06
N ASN A 461 -11.33 5.26 -9.30
CA ASN A 461 -10.13 4.74 -8.64
C ASN A 461 -9.72 5.52 -7.38
N GLY A 462 -10.43 6.60 -7.06
CA GLY A 462 -10.13 7.47 -5.92
C GLY A 462 -9.11 8.55 -6.25
N ASN A 463 -8.95 8.89 -7.53
CA ASN A 463 -8.23 10.09 -7.94
C ASN A 463 -9.13 11.29 -7.73
N ILE A 464 -8.59 12.39 -7.20
CA ILE A 464 -9.33 13.62 -7.05
C ILE A 464 -9.31 14.35 -8.40
N VAL A 465 -10.50 14.55 -8.97
CA VAL A 465 -10.66 15.18 -10.28
C VAL A 465 -11.22 16.60 -10.17
N PHE A 466 -11.94 16.93 -9.07
CA PHE A 466 -12.42 18.28 -8.76
C PHE A 466 -12.27 18.58 -7.27
N TYR A 467 -12.14 19.88 -6.97
CA TYR A 467 -12.42 20.44 -5.67
C TYR A 467 -13.55 21.47 -5.82
N ILE A 468 -14.65 21.25 -5.12
CA ILE A 468 -15.82 22.13 -5.10
C ILE A 468 -15.80 22.89 -3.76
N SER A 469 -15.91 24.22 -3.82
CA SER A 469 -15.97 25.04 -2.61
C SER A 469 -17.32 24.87 -1.89
N GLU A 470 -17.39 25.28 -0.64
CA GLU A 470 -18.63 25.33 0.14
C GLU A 470 -19.71 26.25 -0.46
N THR A 471 -19.38 27.04 -1.47
CA THR A 471 -20.33 27.87 -2.24
C THR A 471 -20.82 27.20 -3.53
N GLY A 472 -20.35 25.99 -3.83
CA GLY A 472 -20.67 25.25 -5.04
C GLY A 472 -19.79 25.58 -6.25
N ALA A 473 -18.83 26.50 -6.12
CA ALA A 473 -17.94 26.86 -7.22
C ALA A 473 -16.78 25.86 -7.37
N THR A 474 -16.38 25.57 -8.60
CA THR A 474 -15.18 24.77 -8.88
C THR A 474 -13.93 25.56 -8.53
N ALA A 475 -13.17 25.06 -7.57
CA ALA A 475 -11.91 25.68 -7.12
C ALA A 475 -10.69 25.12 -7.87
N ALA A 476 -10.73 23.84 -8.20
CA ALA A 476 -9.71 23.15 -9.00
C ALA A 476 -10.33 21.99 -9.77
N GLN A 477 -9.76 21.68 -10.93
CA GLN A 477 -10.07 20.54 -11.77
C GLN A 477 -8.77 19.93 -12.31
N TYR A 478 -8.75 18.59 -12.44
CA TYR A 478 -7.60 17.85 -12.97
C TYR A 478 -8.04 16.75 -13.91
N THR A 479 -7.29 16.57 -14.99
CA THR A 479 -7.33 15.40 -15.86
C THR A 479 -5.97 14.73 -15.84
N TYR A 480 -5.97 13.42 -15.63
CA TYR A 480 -4.74 12.62 -15.55
C TYR A 480 -4.61 11.72 -16.77
N ASP A 481 -3.37 11.44 -17.17
CA ASP A 481 -3.07 10.32 -18.03
C ASP A 481 -3.35 8.99 -17.28
N PRO A 482 -3.30 7.83 -17.93
CA PRO A 482 -3.59 6.56 -17.25
C PRO A 482 -2.68 6.24 -16.07
N TYR A 483 -1.47 6.79 -16.01
CA TYR A 483 -0.49 6.56 -14.94
C TYR A 483 -0.40 7.69 -13.92
N GLY A 484 -1.24 8.71 -14.04
CA GLY A 484 -1.40 9.76 -13.03
C GLY A 484 -0.63 11.05 -13.30
N ASP A 485 -0.04 11.21 -14.49
CA ASP A 485 0.50 12.51 -14.90
C ASP A 485 -0.65 13.48 -15.19
N ILE A 486 -0.52 14.73 -14.74
CA ILE A 486 -1.53 15.76 -14.96
C ILE A 486 -1.39 16.27 -16.39
N ILE A 487 -2.36 15.94 -17.25
CA ILE A 487 -2.40 16.41 -18.64
C ILE A 487 -3.18 17.70 -18.82
N GLU A 488 -4.07 18.03 -17.87
CA GLU A 488 -4.83 19.25 -17.84
C GLU A 488 -5.18 19.64 -16.41
N SER A 489 -5.06 20.90 -16.05
CA SER A 489 -5.54 21.45 -14.80
C SER A 489 -6.14 22.83 -15.00
N SER A 490 -7.16 23.18 -14.21
CA SER A 490 -7.82 24.48 -14.25
C SER A 490 -8.40 24.83 -12.87
N GLY A 491 -8.75 26.10 -12.70
CA GLY A 491 -9.27 26.68 -11.45
C GLY A 491 -8.20 27.43 -10.65
N LEU A 492 -8.66 28.40 -9.85
CA LEU A 492 -7.78 29.35 -9.14
C LEU A 492 -6.88 28.67 -8.09
N LEU A 493 -7.29 27.51 -7.57
CA LEU A 493 -6.57 26.76 -6.54
C LEU A 493 -5.97 25.44 -7.07
N ALA A 494 -5.91 25.26 -8.40
CA ALA A 494 -5.38 24.05 -8.98
C ALA A 494 -3.91 23.79 -8.58
N ASP A 495 -3.10 24.82 -8.41
CA ASP A 495 -1.70 24.70 -7.98
C ASP A 495 -1.53 24.72 -6.45
N VAL A 496 -2.63 24.92 -5.69
CA VAL A 496 -2.58 24.98 -4.22
C VAL A 496 -2.88 23.63 -3.58
N PHE A 497 -3.85 22.88 -4.11
CA PHE A 497 -4.21 21.58 -3.56
C PHE A 497 -3.18 20.53 -3.96
N SER A 498 -2.57 19.91 -2.96
CA SER A 498 -1.51 18.91 -3.17
C SER A 498 -2.01 17.50 -3.37
N PHE A 499 -3.24 17.15 -2.93
CA PHE A 499 -3.79 15.82 -3.12
C PHE A 499 -4.48 15.68 -4.49
N GLY A 500 -4.15 14.62 -5.22
CA GLY A 500 -4.65 14.40 -6.58
C GLY A 500 -4.81 12.91 -6.91
N PHE A 501 -4.01 12.40 -7.85
CA PHE A 501 -4.00 11.00 -8.26
C PHE A 501 -3.82 10.07 -7.06
N SER A 502 -4.64 9.02 -6.98
CA SER A 502 -4.65 8.05 -5.87
C SER A 502 -4.82 8.70 -4.48
N THR A 503 -5.39 9.92 -4.40
CA THR A 503 -5.48 10.75 -3.19
C THR A 503 -4.11 10.88 -2.48
N LYS A 504 -3.01 10.93 -3.25
CA LYS A 504 -1.65 11.09 -2.72
C LYS A 504 -1.14 12.51 -2.93
N TYR A 505 -0.09 12.86 -2.18
CA TYR A 505 0.51 14.17 -2.22
C TYR A 505 1.36 14.35 -3.49
N HIS A 506 1.02 15.33 -4.32
CA HIS A 506 1.75 15.69 -5.53
C HIS A 506 2.79 16.77 -5.23
N ASP A 507 4.05 16.45 -5.46
CA ASP A 507 5.14 17.41 -5.48
C ASP A 507 5.25 17.98 -6.90
N ARG A 508 4.43 18.99 -7.19
CA ARG A 508 4.26 19.57 -8.54
C ARG A 508 5.53 20.17 -9.09
N GLU A 509 6.39 20.69 -8.21
CA GLU A 509 7.67 21.33 -8.54
C GLU A 509 8.63 20.38 -9.25
N ILE A 510 8.46 19.09 -9.00
CA ILE A 510 9.32 18.02 -9.53
C ILE A 510 8.54 16.94 -10.30
N GLY A 511 7.20 17.08 -10.45
CA GLY A 511 6.35 16.14 -11.18
C GLY A 511 6.31 14.73 -10.57
N MET A 512 6.32 14.62 -9.23
CA MET A 512 6.32 13.34 -8.53
C MET A 512 5.18 13.21 -7.55
N ILE A 513 4.79 11.98 -7.27
CA ILE A 513 3.75 11.66 -6.29
C ILE A 513 4.38 10.99 -5.08
N GLY A 514 4.24 11.64 -3.91
CA GLY A 514 4.75 11.15 -2.65
C GLY A 514 3.78 10.16 -2.00
N TYR A 515 4.10 8.88 -2.03
CA TYR A 515 3.50 7.88 -1.15
C TYR A 515 4.27 7.85 0.17
N LYS A 516 3.71 7.26 1.19
CA LYS A 516 4.33 7.27 2.52
C LYS A 516 5.74 6.65 2.54
N ARG A 517 5.99 5.64 1.70
CA ARG A 517 7.22 4.85 1.70
C ARG A 517 8.10 5.08 0.49
N ARG A 518 7.54 5.47 -0.64
CA ARG A 518 8.25 5.65 -1.91
C ARG A 518 7.75 6.88 -2.66
N PHE A 519 8.55 7.36 -3.59
CA PHE A 519 8.14 8.34 -4.59
C PHE A 519 7.85 7.65 -5.92
N TYR A 520 6.75 8.04 -6.52
CA TYR A 520 6.27 7.53 -7.79
C TYR A 520 6.50 8.56 -8.91
N ARG A 521 6.99 8.09 -10.05
CA ARG A 521 7.18 8.84 -11.30
C ARG A 521 6.09 8.44 -12.30
N PRO A 522 5.04 9.27 -12.48
CA PRO A 522 3.94 8.99 -13.41
C PRO A 522 4.40 8.80 -14.85
N ASP A 523 5.28 9.67 -15.34
CA ASP A 523 5.85 9.62 -16.69
C ASP A 523 6.60 8.30 -17.00
N LEU A 524 7.26 7.72 -16.01
CA LEU A 524 7.89 6.41 -16.11
C LEU A 524 6.93 5.26 -15.77
N GLY A 525 5.81 5.55 -15.09
CA GLY A 525 4.88 4.54 -14.57
C GLY A 525 5.51 3.63 -13.51
N ARG A 526 6.39 4.20 -12.63
CA ARG A 526 7.26 3.34 -11.81
C ARG A 526 7.77 4.05 -10.56
N TRP A 527 8.15 3.26 -9.58
CA TRP A 527 8.81 3.72 -8.36
C TRP A 527 10.27 4.09 -8.61
N LEU A 528 10.79 5.09 -7.86
CA LEU A 528 12.19 5.51 -7.93
C LEU A 528 13.16 4.51 -7.28
N ASN A 529 12.67 3.70 -6.35
CA ASN A 529 13.48 2.74 -5.58
C ASN A 529 12.77 1.40 -5.40
N ARG A 530 13.51 0.40 -4.97
CA ARG A 530 12.99 -0.95 -4.69
C ARG A 530 11.86 -0.90 -3.67
N ASP A 531 10.96 -1.88 -3.75
CA ASP A 531 9.93 -2.05 -2.73
C ASP A 531 10.57 -2.31 -1.36
N PRO A 532 10.19 -1.57 -0.30
CA PRO A 532 10.69 -1.84 1.05
C PRO A 532 10.31 -3.22 1.61
N ILE A 533 9.24 -3.85 1.09
CA ILE A 533 8.88 -5.25 1.38
C ILE A 533 9.39 -6.22 0.34
N GLU A 534 10.20 -5.71 -0.61
CA GLU A 534 10.88 -6.49 -1.65
C GLU A 534 9.92 -7.34 -2.48
N GLU A 535 10.26 -8.61 -2.74
CA GLU A 535 9.46 -9.51 -3.58
C GLU A 535 8.10 -9.87 -2.96
N GLU A 536 7.85 -9.55 -1.68
CA GLU A 536 6.52 -9.67 -1.06
C GLU A 536 5.51 -8.68 -1.70
N GLY A 537 5.98 -7.53 -2.18
CA GLY A 537 5.19 -6.54 -2.94
C GLY A 537 4.93 -6.93 -4.39
N GLY A 538 5.62 -7.95 -4.92
CA GLY A 538 5.52 -8.41 -6.29
C GLY A 538 6.88 -8.72 -6.91
N MET A 539 6.88 -9.48 -8.00
CA MET A 539 8.13 -9.89 -8.68
C MET A 539 8.90 -8.70 -9.30
N ASN A 540 8.18 -7.68 -9.76
CA ASN A 540 8.77 -6.43 -10.21
C ASN A 540 8.75 -5.41 -9.08
N VAL A 541 9.83 -5.35 -8.31
CA VAL A 541 9.95 -4.49 -7.12
C VAL A 541 9.91 -2.97 -7.41
N TYR A 542 9.86 -2.58 -8.68
CA TYR A 542 9.71 -1.20 -9.14
C TYR A 542 8.35 -0.94 -9.81
N GLY A 543 7.57 -1.99 -10.10
CA GLY A 543 6.30 -1.88 -10.80
C GLY A 543 5.24 -1.13 -10.00
N PHE A 544 4.47 -0.26 -10.66
CA PHE A 544 3.34 0.42 -10.06
C PHE A 544 2.05 -0.32 -10.37
N CYS A 545 1.27 -0.67 -9.33
CA CYS A 545 -0.05 -1.29 -9.44
C CYS A 545 -0.13 -2.50 -10.41
N GLY A 546 0.97 -3.28 -10.54
CA GLY A 546 1.01 -4.41 -11.47
C GLY A 546 0.71 -4.05 -12.92
N ASN A 547 1.02 -2.81 -13.35
CA ASN A 547 0.69 -2.22 -14.65
C ASN A 547 -0.83 -2.05 -14.91
N ASP A 548 -1.66 -2.06 -13.87
CA ASP A 548 -3.08 -1.71 -13.92
C ASP A 548 -3.38 -0.52 -12.99
N PRO A 549 -2.94 0.69 -13.33
CA PRO A 549 -3.17 1.89 -12.50
C PRO A 549 -4.63 2.35 -12.49
N ILE A 550 -5.49 1.74 -13.33
CA ILE A 550 -6.91 2.07 -13.46
C ILE A 550 -7.76 1.22 -12.51
N GLY A 551 -7.44 -0.07 -12.36
CA GLY A 551 -8.20 -1.02 -11.54
C GLY A 551 -7.55 -1.35 -10.20
N GLN A 552 -6.31 -0.91 -9.97
CA GLN A 552 -5.54 -1.20 -8.77
C GLN A 552 -5.11 0.09 -8.06
N ILE A 553 -4.85 -0.04 -6.76
CA ILE A 553 -4.29 1.03 -5.94
C ILE A 553 -3.09 0.49 -5.16
N ASP A 554 -2.09 1.32 -4.93
CA ASP A 554 -1.05 1.04 -3.93
C ASP A 554 -1.37 1.83 -2.65
N LEU A 555 -1.33 1.16 -1.50
CA LEU A 555 -1.75 1.76 -0.24
C LEU A 555 -0.75 2.79 0.28
N LEU A 556 0.50 2.37 0.42
CA LEU A 556 1.55 3.15 1.08
C LEU A 556 2.83 3.26 0.23
N GLY A 557 2.80 2.77 -1.01
CA GLY A 557 3.99 2.58 -1.83
C GLY A 557 4.68 1.24 -1.53
N MET A 558 3.94 0.18 -1.21
CA MET A 558 4.46 -1.17 -0.89
C MET A 558 3.52 -2.29 -1.29
N GLU A 559 2.20 -2.09 -1.19
CA GLU A 559 1.22 -3.15 -1.32
C GLU A 559 0.13 -2.77 -2.31
N VAL A 560 0.04 -3.54 -3.39
CA VAL A 560 -0.98 -3.36 -4.42
C VAL A 560 -2.26 -4.10 -4.03
N ARG A 561 -3.39 -3.44 -4.13
CA ARG A 561 -4.72 -4.02 -3.94
C ARG A 561 -5.67 -3.62 -5.06
N SER A 562 -6.65 -4.49 -5.34
CA SER A 562 -7.75 -4.10 -6.19
C SER A 562 -8.45 -2.86 -5.64
N ALA A 563 -8.75 -1.91 -6.52
CA ALA A 563 -9.51 -0.72 -6.19
C ALA A 563 -10.96 -1.01 -5.76
N LEU A 564 -11.41 -2.24 -5.96
CA LEU A 564 -12.66 -2.75 -5.43
C LEU A 564 -12.51 -3.05 -3.94
N ALA A 565 -13.54 -2.73 -3.15
CA ALA A 565 -13.57 -3.11 -1.74
C ALA A 565 -13.29 -4.62 -1.62
N PRO A 566 -12.38 -5.04 -0.72
CA PRO A 566 -12.03 -6.45 -0.62
C PRO A 566 -13.27 -7.25 -0.25
N THR A 567 -13.63 -8.17 -1.14
CA THR A 567 -14.65 -9.19 -0.89
C THR A 567 -14.04 -10.21 0.06
N LYS A 568 -14.06 -9.93 1.36
CA LYS A 568 -13.64 -10.92 2.35
C LYS A 568 -14.87 -11.73 2.76
N CYS A 569 -14.89 -13.01 2.44
CA CYS A 569 -15.71 -13.96 3.18
C CYS A 569 -15.30 -13.89 4.65
N SER A 570 -16.27 -13.82 5.56
CA SER A 570 -15.94 -13.91 6.98
C SER A 570 -15.32 -15.28 7.26
N GLU A 571 -14.44 -15.34 8.23
CA GLU A 571 -13.84 -16.60 8.67
C GLU A 571 -14.92 -17.62 9.07
N LYS A 572 -16.00 -17.12 9.66
CA LYS A 572 -17.16 -17.94 10.06
C LYS A 572 -17.89 -18.55 8.85
N ASP A 573 -18.02 -17.80 7.73
CA ASP A 573 -18.66 -18.31 6.51
C ASP A 573 -17.81 -19.38 5.84
N ILE A 574 -16.48 -19.16 5.80
CA ILE A 574 -15.51 -20.12 5.28
C ILE A 574 -15.55 -21.41 6.09
N ASP A 575 -15.52 -21.30 7.43
CA ASP A 575 -15.53 -22.45 8.33
C ASP A 575 -16.87 -23.23 8.26
N ALA A 576 -18.01 -22.53 8.14
CA ALA A 576 -19.31 -23.16 8.03
C ALA A 576 -19.46 -23.96 6.73
N GLU A 577 -18.99 -23.43 5.60
CA GLU A 577 -19.05 -24.11 4.31
C GLU A 577 -18.04 -25.25 4.23
N ALA A 578 -16.82 -25.07 4.77
CA ALA A 578 -15.84 -26.13 4.89
C ALA A 578 -16.39 -27.35 5.65
N ARG A 579 -17.15 -27.13 6.75
CA ARG A 579 -17.82 -28.24 7.50
C ARG A 579 -18.80 -29.03 6.63
N LYS A 580 -19.71 -28.34 5.91
CA LYS A 580 -20.70 -29.00 5.04
C LYS A 580 -20.04 -29.91 4.02
N ILE A 581 -18.95 -29.44 3.46
CA ILE A 581 -18.29 -30.10 2.34
C ILE A 581 -17.40 -31.22 2.75
N LEU A 582 -16.67 -31.09 3.84
CA LEU A 582 -15.87 -32.16 4.39
C LEU A 582 -16.78 -33.36 4.80
N VAL A 583 -17.97 -33.06 5.37
CA VAL A 583 -18.95 -34.09 5.63
C VAL A 583 -19.39 -34.82 4.34
N THR A 584 -19.62 -34.04 3.25
CA THR A 584 -20.00 -34.62 1.95
C THR A 584 -18.85 -35.40 1.32
N ALA A 585 -17.63 -34.87 1.37
CA ALA A 585 -16.45 -35.57 0.82
C ALA A 585 -16.15 -36.87 1.55
N VAL A 586 -16.31 -36.90 2.88
CA VAL A 586 -16.17 -38.12 3.68
C VAL A 586 -17.26 -39.15 3.33
N ALA A 587 -18.52 -38.71 3.16
CA ALA A 587 -19.61 -39.58 2.72
C ALA A 587 -19.32 -40.23 1.35
N LEU A 588 -18.75 -39.46 0.41
CA LEU A 588 -18.34 -39.97 -0.89
C LEU A 588 -17.17 -40.97 -0.79
N THR A 589 -16.22 -40.74 0.10
CA THR A 589 -15.10 -41.65 0.36
C THR A 589 -15.59 -42.98 0.93
N GLN A 590 -16.61 -42.98 1.77
CA GLN A 590 -17.19 -44.19 2.38
C GLN A 590 -18.05 -44.99 1.40
N GLN A 591 -18.63 -44.36 0.37
CA GLN A 591 -19.56 -45.05 -0.56
C GLN A 591 -18.91 -45.72 -1.76
N GLY A 592 -17.71 -45.34 -2.14
CA GLY A 592 -17.23 -45.76 -3.44
C GLY A 592 -15.81 -46.27 -3.58
N ARG A 593 -14.84 -45.76 -2.85
CA ARG A 593 -13.42 -46.20 -2.95
C ARG A 593 -12.66 -45.82 -1.69
N PRO A 594 -12.63 -46.69 -0.69
CA PRO A 594 -12.11 -46.37 0.65
C PRO A 594 -10.57 -46.13 0.72
N GLN A 595 -9.86 -46.09 -0.40
CA GLN A 595 -8.40 -45.92 -0.45
C GLN A 595 -7.94 -44.63 -1.13
N LEU A 596 -8.83 -43.70 -1.47
CA LEU A 596 -8.47 -42.45 -2.14
C LEU A 596 -8.85 -41.24 -1.28
N GLU A 597 -7.90 -40.39 -1.03
CA GLU A 597 -8.16 -39.08 -0.45
C GLU A 597 -8.85 -38.16 -1.48
N HIS A 598 -9.76 -37.30 -1.02
CA HIS A 598 -10.43 -36.32 -1.85
C HIS A 598 -9.93 -34.92 -1.47
N TYR A 599 -9.69 -34.08 -2.45
CA TYR A 599 -9.24 -32.73 -2.25
C TYR A 599 -9.93 -31.73 -3.19
N GLY A 600 -9.86 -30.45 -2.85
CA GLY A 600 -10.41 -29.38 -3.64
C GLY A 600 -10.10 -27.99 -3.08
N ASN A 601 -10.56 -26.97 -3.77
CA ASN A 601 -10.42 -25.58 -3.34
C ASN A 601 -11.70 -25.08 -2.68
N LEU A 602 -11.55 -24.30 -1.63
CA LEU A 602 -12.59 -23.44 -1.09
C LEU A 602 -12.56 -22.11 -1.85
N CYS A 603 -13.65 -21.75 -2.48
CA CYS A 603 -13.77 -20.56 -3.30
C CYS A 603 -14.83 -19.62 -2.72
N CYS A 604 -14.50 -18.34 -2.57
CA CYS A 604 -15.43 -17.33 -2.12
C CYS A 604 -15.90 -16.47 -3.30
N ALA A 605 -17.21 -16.35 -3.48
CA ALA A 605 -17.82 -15.48 -4.46
C ALA A 605 -18.97 -14.70 -3.85
N CYS A 606 -19.19 -13.48 -4.32
CA CYS A 606 -20.37 -12.69 -3.94
C CYS A 606 -21.54 -13.02 -4.86
N LYS A 607 -22.62 -13.60 -4.32
CA LYS A 607 -23.88 -13.83 -5.03
C LYS A 607 -25.04 -13.14 -4.32
N GLY A 608 -25.74 -12.27 -5.04
CA GLY A 608 -26.93 -11.61 -4.52
C GLY A 608 -26.70 -10.77 -3.26
N GLY A 609 -25.52 -10.16 -3.08
CA GLY A 609 -25.16 -9.35 -1.93
C GLY A 609 -24.76 -10.15 -0.69
N LYS A 610 -24.64 -11.47 -0.79
CA LYS A 610 -24.08 -12.36 0.23
C LYS A 610 -22.84 -13.05 -0.32
N TYR A 611 -21.85 -13.27 0.54
CA TYR A 611 -20.69 -14.08 0.17
C TYR A 611 -21.08 -15.55 0.30
N GLU A 612 -20.93 -16.27 -0.82
CA GLU A 612 -21.07 -17.71 -0.83
C GLU A 612 -19.69 -18.34 -0.95
N VAL A 613 -19.37 -19.23 -0.01
CA VAL A 613 -18.22 -20.11 -0.12
C VAL A 613 -18.70 -21.35 -0.87
N SER A 614 -18.12 -21.58 -2.02
CA SER A 614 -18.38 -22.77 -2.84
C SER A 614 -17.12 -23.62 -2.96
N VAL A 615 -17.26 -24.81 -3.48
CA VAL A 615 -16.19 -25.77 -3.62
C VAL A 615 -16.09 -26.28 -5.03
N THR A 616 -14.85 -26.49 -5.45
CA THR A 616 -14.52 -27.27 -6.64
C THR A 616 -13.96 -28.61 -6.19
N GLY A 617 -14.51 -29.68 -6.65
CA GLY A 617 -14.27 -31.04 -6.19
C GLY A 617 -15.47 -31.58 -5.40
N PRO A 618 -15.37 -32.75 -4.79
CA PRO A 618 -14.16 -33.55 -4.57
C PRO A 618 -13.71 -34.35 -5.81
N ILE A 619 -12.40 -34.33 -6.02
CA ILE A 619 -11.75 -35.12 -7.08
C ILE A 619 -10.85 -36.17 -6.42
N PRO A 620 -10.88 -37.42 -6.85
CA PRO A 620 -9.95 -38.42 -6.37
C PRO A 620 -8.50 -38.06 -6.72
N GLY A 621 -7.61 -38.07 -5.74
CA GLY A 621 -6.19 -37.81 -5.93
C GLY A 621 -5.52 -38.90 -6.78
N LYS A 622 -4.59 -38.52 -7.65
CA LYS A 622 -3.64 -39.45 -8.25
C LYS A 622 -2.62 -39.86 -7.20
N ILE A 623 -2.43 -41.15 -7.01
CA ILE A 623 -1.45 -41.66 -6.05
C ILE A 623 -0.07 -41.68 -6.69
N ILE A 624 0.89 -40.95 -6.11
CA ILE A 624 2.30 -41.16 -6.36
C ILE A 624 2.85 -42.12 -5.32
N VAL A 625 3.37 -43.23 -5.78
CA VAL A 625 4.07 -44.19 -4.92
C VAL A 625 5.52 -43.77 -4.81
N SER A 626 5.91 -43.16 -3.70
CA SER A 626 7.31 -42.92 -3.39
C SER A 626 7.80 -43.96 -2.38
N TYR A 627 9.03 -44.44 -2.61
CA TYR A 627 9.69 -45.34 -1.66
C TYR A 627 10.78 -44.55 -0.92
N SER A 628 10.64 -44.37 0.40
CA SER A 628 11.71 -43.83 1.23
C SER A 628 12.32 -44.92 2.09
N ARG A 629 13.65 -44.88 2.24
CA ARG A 629 14.40 -45.78 3.11
C ARG A 629 14.66 -45.04 4.43
N TYR A 630 13.96 -45.44 5.47
CA TYR A 630 14.21 -44.99 6.82
C TYR A 630 14.62 -46.20 7.69
N GLY A 631 15.82 -46.17 8.31
CA GLY A 631 16.25 -47.21 9.23
C GLY A 631 16.33 -48.63 8.65
N GLY A 632 16.60 -48.78 7.35
CA GLY A 632 16.72 -50.09 6.71
C GLY A 632 15.42 -50.71 6.20
N HIS A 633 14.28 -50.13 6.48
CA HIS A 633 12.98 -50.56 5.95
C HIS A 633 12.52 -49.67 4.80
N LEU A 634 11.95 -50.30 3.76
CA LEU A 634 11.26 -49.58 2.65
C LEU A 634 9.84 -49.25 3.09
N SER A 635 9.53 -47.98 3.29
CA SER A 635 8.16 -47.51 3.46
C SER A 635 7.61 -46.98 2.15
N LYS A 636 6.40 -47.39 1.81
CA LYS A 636 5.65 -46.89 0.65
C LYS A 636 4.79 -45.72 1.11
N GLN A 637 5.03 -44.56 0.54
CA GLN A 637 4.24 -43.33 0.81
C GLN A 637 3.42 -43.02 -0.42
N GLU A 638 2.11 -42.91 -0.24
CA GLU A 638 1.18 -42.55 -1.31
C GLU A 638 0.71 -41.12 -1.08
N THR A 639 1.01 -40.22 -2.02
CA THR A 639 0.63 -38.79 -1.96
C THR A 639 -0.14 -38.40 -3.22
N PRO A 640 -1.08 -37.42 -3.15
CA PRO A 640 -1.77 -36.91 -4.32
C PRO A 640 -0.78 -36.27 -5.31
N ALA A 641 -0.84 -36.66 -6.59
CA ALA A 641 0.12 -36.25 -7.60
C ALA A 641 -0.04 -34.81 -8.09
N SER A 642 -1.21 -34.22 -7.91
CA SER A 642 -1.54 -32.89 -8.46
C SER A 642 -2.36 -32.08 -7.46
N PHE A 643 -1.71 -31.52 -6.53
CA PHE A 643 -2.26 -30.62 -5.51
C PHE A 643 -1.62 -29.25 -5.71
N PRO A 644 -2.28 -28.25 -5.59
CA PRO A 644 -3.51 -27.55 -5.89
C PRO A 644 -3.63 -26.96 -7.30
N ASP A 645 -2.76 -27.34 -8.24
CA ASP A 645 -2.67 -26.74 -9.57
C ASP A 645 -3.39 -27.56 -10.66
N ASP A 646 -4.19 -28.56 -10.26
CA ASP A 646 -5.04 -29.29 -11.20
C ASP A 646 -6.09 -28.37 -11.80
N PRO A 647 -6.13 -28.19 -13.14
CA PRO A 647 -7.10 -27.31 -13.80
C PRO A 647 -8.57 -27.71 -13.55
N LYS A 648 -8.83 -28.94 -13.07
CA LYS A 648 -10.18 -29.43 -12.74
C LYS A 648 -10.70 -28.92 -11.40
N ILE A 649 -9.83 -28.36 -10.54
CA ILE A 649 -10.20 -27.86 -9.21
C ILE A 649 -10.01 -26.34 -9.10
N GLN A 650 -9.94 -25.62 -10.20
CA GLN A 650 -9.87 -24.17 -10.18
C GLN A 650 -11.18 -23.55 -9.70
N CYS A 651 -11.05 -22.48 -8.97
CA CYS A 651 -12.21 -21.69 -8.54
C CYS A 651 -13.01 -21.18 -9.74
N PRO A 652 -14.36 -21.14 -9.66
CA PRO A 652 -15.19 -20.59 -10.68
C PRO A 652 -14.78 -19.15 -11.04
N LYS A 653 -14.97 -18.77 -12.29
CA LYS A 653 -14.64 -17.42 -12.78
C LYS A 653 -15.35 -16.36 -11.92
N GLY A 654 -14.59 -15.40 -11.38
CA GLY A 654 -15.11 -14.35 -10.50
C GLY A 654 -15.16 -14.70 -9.01
N SER A 655 -14.63 -15.85 -8.60
CA SER A 655 -14.45 -16.22 -7.20
C SER A 655 -12.97 -16.23 -6.81
N GLN A 656 -12.70 -15.97 -5.53
CA GLN A 656 -11.35 -16.00 -4.96
C GLN A 656 -11.16 -17.30 -4.18
N ARG A 657 -10.02 -17.96 -4.37
CA ARG A 657 -9.63 -19.09 -3.55
C ARG A 657 -9.28 -18.60 -2.14
N VAL A 658 -9.95 -19.17 -1.14
CA VAL A 658 -9.78 -18.79 0.27
C VAL A 658 -9.22 -19.95 1.12
N GLY A 659 -9.08 -21.14 0.54
CA GLY A 659 -8.51 -22.29 1.22
C GLY A 659 -8.49 -23.54 0.35
N TYR A 660 -7.98 -24.61 0.95
CA TYR A 660 -8.02 -25.97 0.43
C TYR A 660 -8.69 -26.89 1.42
N TYR A 661 -9.13 -28.03 0.97
CA TYR A 661 -9.52 -29.14 1.83
C TYR A 661 -9.06 -30.45 1.22
N HIS A 662 -8.80 -31.43 2.06
CA HIS A 662 -8.72 -32.83 1.67
C HIS A 662 -9.12 -33.73 2.84
N THR A 663 -9.42 -34.97 2.52
CA THR A 663 -9.85 -36.00 3.48
C THR A 663 -8.75 -37.01 3.68
N HIS A 664 -8.52 -37.41 4.92
CA HIS A 664 -7.59 -38.49 5.26
C HIS A 664 -8.32 -39.81 5.42
N ILE A 665 -7.67 -40.87 4.99
CA ILE A 665 -8.15 -42.25 5.22
C ILE A 665 -7.87 -42.60 6.68
N SER A 666 -8.92 -42.80 7.44
CA SER A 666 -8.96 -43.27 8.83
C SER A 666 -7.82 -42.85 9.79
N GLY A 667 -8.11 -41.92 10.66
CA GLY A 667 -7.40 -41.71 11.92
C GLY A 667 -6.08 -40.96 11.87
N ARG A 668 -5.71 -40.36 10.74
CA ARG A 668 -4.50 -39.54 10.60
C ARG A 668 -4.86 -38.05 10.62
N SER A 669 -4.04 -37.28 11.31
CA SER A 669 -4.02 -35.82 11.28
C SER A 669 -3.27 -35.33 10.05
N PHE A 670 -2.98 -34.02 9.95
CA PHE A 670 -2.17 -33.45 8.86
C PHE A 670 -0.87 -34.21 8.65
N SER A 671 -0.55 -34.52 7.39
CA SER A 671 0.75 -35.08 7.04
C SER A 671 1.83 -33.97 7.05
N GLU A 672 3.09 -34.35 7.08
CA GLU A 672 4.21 -33.42 7.02
C GLU A 672 4.17 -32.60 5.72
N ASN A 673 3.75 -33.17 4.60
CA ASN A 673 3.61 -32.47 3.32
C ASN A 673 2.47 -31.44 3.33
N ASP A 674 1.38 -31.69 4.05
CA ASP A 674 0.28 -30.71 4.19
C ASP A 674 0.74 -29.49 4.95
N LEU A 675 1.55 -29.68 5.98
CA LEU A 675 2.12 -28.59 6.78
C LEU A 675 3.13 -27.76 5.98
N ASP A 676 3.97 -28.38 5.17
CA ASP A 676 4.92 -27.71 4.29
C ASP A 676 4.22 -26.84 3.24
N VAL A 677 3.15 -27.36 2.63
CA VAL A 677 2.35 -26.59 1.66
C VAL A 677 1.62 -25.43 2.34
N LEU A 678 1.13 -25.64 3.56
CA LEU A 678 0.50 -24.59 4.36
C LEU A 678 1.47 -23.45 4.65
N GLU A 679 2.71 -23.75 5.09
CA GLU A 679 3.74 -22.76 5.35
C GLU A 679 4.15 -21.98 4.09
N ALA A 680 4.26 -22.68 2.96
CA ALA A 680 4.70 -22.07 1.70
C ALA A 680 3.66 -21.12 1.07
N ARG A 681 2.37 -21.32 1.31
CA ARG A 681 1.29 -20.65 0.56
C ARG A 681 0.38 -19.74 1.37
N ASP A 682 0.55 -19.65 2.67
CA ASP A 682 -0.28 -18.83 3.57
C ASP A 682 -1.80 -19.09 3.44
N HIS A 683 -2.18 -20.36 3.22
CA HIS A 683 -3.56 -20.80 3.08
C HIS A 683 -4.04 -21.61 4.27
N ARG A 684 -5.37 -21.68 4.45
CA ARG A 684 -5.99 -22.48 5.50
C ARG A 684 -6.31 -23.87 5.00
N TYR A 685 -5.97 -24.86 5.80
CA TYR A 685 -6.29 -26.27 5.53
C TYR A 685 -7.39 -26.75 6.45
N TYR A 686 -8.30 -27.53 5.89
CA TYR A 686 -9.37 -28.18 6.62
C TYR A 686 -9.31 -29.67 6.36
N VAL A 687 -9.28 -30.45 7.44
CA VAL A 687 -9.16 -31.90 7.40
C VAL A 687 -10.30 -32.50 8.16
N SER A 688 -10.92 -33.58 7.65
CA SER A 688 -11.93 -34.35 8.36
C SER A 688 -11.37 -35.72 8.74
N GLN A 689 -11.48 -36.04 9.99
CA GLN A 689 -11.23 -37.39 10.49
C GLN A 689 -12.57 -38.08 10.73
N ASP A 690 -12.81 -39.22 10.08
CA ASP A 690 -14.02 -40.05 10.20
C ASP A 690 -15.38 -39.34 10.02
N GLY A 691 -15.40 -38.15 9.44
CA GLY A 691 -16.60 -37.31 9.22
C GLY A 691 -17.18 -36.68 10.47
N LYS A 692 -16.61 -36.91 11.64
CA LYS A 692 -17.11 -36.39 12.91
C LYS A 692 -16.32 -35.20 13.43
N ARG A 693 -15.06 -35.07 13.03
CA ARG A 693 -14.17 -34.05 13.51
C ARG A 693 -13.54 -33.32 12.34
N ILE A 694 -13.55 -31.99 12.40
CA ILE A 694 -12.92 -31.10 11.42
C ILE A 694 -11.77 -30.37 12.10
N GLU A 695 -10.59 -30.44 11.50
CA GLU A 695 -9.39 -29.75 11.96
C GLU A 695 -9.05 -28.62 10.98
N LYS A 696 -8.63 -27.47 11.53
CA LYS A 696 -8.19 -26.31 10.78
C LYS A 696 -6.75 -26.01 11.16
N ALA A 697 -5.85 -25.98 10.19
CA ALA A 697 -4.50 -25.50 10.38
C ALA A 697 -4.43 -24.01 10.07
N ILE A 698 -3.76 -23.26 10.92
CA ILE A 698 -3.57 -21.82 10.80
C ILE A 698 -2.10 -21.59 10.44
N PRO A 699 -1.79 -20.86 9.34
CA PRO A 699 -0.42 -20.51 9.00
C PRO A 699 0.27 -19.73 10.12
N GLN A 700 1.58 -19.88 10.26
CA GLN A 700 2.35 -19.25 11.34
C GLN A 700 2.23 -17.73 11.38
N ARG A 701 2.04 -17.06 10.24
CA ARG A 701 1.80 -15.62 10.17
C ARG A 701 0.50 -15.18 10.85
N ALA A 702 -0.54 -15.98 10.76
CA ALA A 702 -1.81 -15.72 11.45
C ALA A 702 -1.72 -16.03 12.96
N TYR A 703 -0.80 -16.91 13.35
CA TYR A 703 -0.59 -17.34 14.73
C TYR A 703 -0.06 -16.19 15.63
N ASN A 704 0.84 -15.37 15.12
CA ASN A 704 1.42 -14.23 15.86
C ASN A 704 0.40 -13.09 16.13
N SER A 705 -0.79 -13.19 15.57
CA SER A 705 -1.89 -12.23 15.78
C SER A 705 -2.94 -12.71 16.78
N ILE A 706 -2.80 -13.90 17.35
CA ILE A 706 -3.75 -14.46 18.35
C ILE A 706 -3.22 -14.13 19.76
N PRO A 707 -3.91 -13.31 20.56
CA PRO A 707 -3.50 -13.07 21.94
C PRO A 707 -3.59 -14.34 22.78
N ASN A 708 -2.58 -14.61 23.62
CA ASN A 708 -2.56 -15.65 24.68
C ASN A 708 -2.31 -17.11 24.28
N VAL A 709 -1.50 -17.38 23.27
CA VAL A 709 -0.96 -18.75 23.14
C VAL A 709 0.46 -18.79 23.68
N ILE A 710 0.63 -19.36 24.87
CA ILE A 710 1.94 -19.63 25.47
C ILE A 710 2.53 -20.89 24.86
N VAL A 711 3.63 -20.78 24.16
CA VAL A 711 4.40 -21.94 23.65
C VAL A 711 5.47 -22.29 24.67
N PRO A 712 5.43 -23.44 25.33
CA PRO A 712 6.52 -23.88 26.20
C PRO A 712 7.70 -24.37 25.35
N GLY A 713 8.86 -23.70 25.49
CA GLY A 713 10.18 -24.22 25.18
C GLY A 713 10.55 -24.45 23.73
N GLY A 714 11.29 -23.53 23.12
CA GLY A 714 12.47 -23.67 22.26
C GLY A 714 12.52 -24.67 21.08
N LEU A 715 11.40 -25.23 20.62
CA LEU A 715 11.35 -26.11 19.45
C LEU A 715 10.75 -25.38 18.24
N PRO A 716 11.09 -25.74 17.01
CA PRO A 716 10.50 -25.14 15.82
C PRO A 716 8.97 -25.19 15.90
N VAL A 717 8.33 -24.03 15.80
CA VAL A 717 6.88 -23.88 15.95
C VAL A 717 6.20 -24.60 14.79
N ARG A 718 5.48 -25.68 15.06
CA ARG A 718 4.64 -26.36 14.09
C ARG A 718 3.32 -25.59 13.95
N PRO A 719 2.66 -25.60 12.78
CA PRO A 719 1.32 -25.05 12.61
C PRO A 719 0.35 -25.59 13.66
N VAL A 720 -0.47 -24.72 14.22
CA VAL A 720 -1.44 -25.11 15.24
C VAL A 720 -2.66 -25.72 14.59
N VAL A 721 -3.03 -26.91 15.02
CA VAL A 721 -4.27 -27.55 14.63
C VAL A 721 -5.35 -27.20 15.66
N VAL A 722 -6.39 -26.51 15.19
CA VAL A 722 -7.52 -26.11 16.02
C VAL A 722 -8.72 -26.99 15.71
N ASN A 723 -9.25 -27.64 16.74
CA ASN A 723 -10.50 -28.38 16.61
C ASN A 723 -11.67 -27.43 16.49
N LEU A 724 -12.43 -27.57 15.42
CA LEU A 724 -13.70 -26.89 15.24
C LEU A 724 -14.82 -27.82 15.75
N LYS A 725 -15.33 -27.57 16.95
CA LYS A 725 -16.47 -28.32 17.52
C LYS A 725 -17.78 -27.98 16.83
#